data_8e0ac8e85a9cce4cbf3a8ceff950aa2f
#
_entry.id   8e0ac8e85a9cce4cbf3a8ceff950aa2f
#
_cell.length_a   1.000
_cell.length_b   1.000
_cell.length_c   1.000
_cell.angle_alpha   90.00
_cell.angle_beta   90.00
_cell.angle_gamma   90.00
#
_symmetry.space_group_name_H-M   'P 1'
#
loop_
_entity.id
_entity.type
_entity.pdbx_description
1 polymer ?
#
loop_
_entity_poly.entity_id
_entity_poly.type
_entity_poly.pdbx_seq_one_letter_code
_entity_poly.pdbx_strand_id
1 'polypeptide(L)'
;MAAFLLLAGAIVAVVFHTFLLGEAVYLYKDIGSDSINIFYPQITHLFDYWAKAGIPGWSFGQGLGQNVYPFSWNDPFLLILLPFGRADWAFGIALMEAVKILSAGAIFRLYLKKMRLSDAASTAGALLFAFSGFIVLGSGWTIFSTEAVYCAALLYAFERLLMDDSWALMPIPFALFSLFQPFDLYPFGLFLLAYGTIRFVDERGADLKALAAFHGRLAALGLLGTMMGGVYFFSDVLQLLQSPRVGGEASRFHALVSRPVFAHAGFNQGWAAVLRLFSSDLLGTGSGYGGWRNYLEAPLFYCGLSTLLLAPLSFAFLDARRRRLYGTLAALVLLPVLFPFFRFALWAFSGDYYRCLSLFVAVVLIFLSARALDRLEAGEAPRVLWTAIALAAALVPLFSAPFFGVPVNAAVSGVCAFVLIADAALILSMGSKRGGRAARIVFLVLLCVEAAVFSSITVGARPVISAGELRDRIGYNDFTLEAVAYLKSIDPSFYRIVKNYRSGLSEHSSFNDAKAQGYYGVSSYGQFNQKSTVEFFGEMGVIDPSRERETRWLTGLEARPRLESLLAVKYLLAKGTGRLVPAGWEPLAAFGDVRVFRNKRFLPLAFGYDRLIPRGALKGLDAAGKETVLLESAVVDDGQEKDFAGLARAAAPPAEADEARCERAVLARRSEAFEFSARTENAIAGRFSAAGPRVLFFSIPYDAGWTARVDGAKAALMRIDFGFTGLMLAPGAHRVELDYTPPLRRFGAAVSLLSLALYAALSAAGASFSCGRNP
;
A
#
# COMPACT_ATOMS: atom_id res chain seq x y z
N MET A 1 8.80 29.64 10.74
CA MET A 1 8.31 28.30 11.14
C MET A 1 7.11 28.39 12.07
N ALA A 2 7.22 29.11 13.20
CA ALA A 2 6.11 29.22 14.16
C ALA A 2 4.77 29.65 13.54
N ALA A 3 4.74 30.71 12.71
CA ALA A 3 3.53 31.15 12.04
C ALA A 3 2.90 30.06 11.16
N PHE A 4 3.70 29.30 10.40
CA PHE A 4 3.20 28.15 9.63
C PHE A 4 2.57 27.09 10.53
N LEU A 5 3.28 26.69 11.61
CA LEU A 5 2.77 25.65 12.51
C LEU A 5 1.49 26.06 13.23
N LEU A 6 1.35 27.34 13.60
CA LEU A 6 0.12 27.87 14.20
C LEU A 6 -1.04 27.87 13.22
N LEU A 7 -0.84 28.35 11.99
CA LEU A 7 -1.89 28.38 10.97
C LEU A 7 -2.28 26.95 10.55
N ALA A 8 -1.31 26.12 10.22
CA ALA A 8 -1.56 24.74 9.81
C ALA A 8 -2.17 23.90 10.95
N GLY A 9 -1.70 24.09 12.19
CA GLY A 9 -2.27 23.44 13.37
C GLY A 9 -3.73 23.84 13.63
N ALA A 10 -4.07 25.13 13.44
CA ALA A 10 -5.45 25.58 13.54
C ALA A 10 -6.34 24.96 12.46
N ILE A 11 -5.87 24.87 11.21
CA ILE A 11 -6.62 24.21 10.13
C ILE A 11 -6.80 22.72 10.44
N VAL A 12 -5.74 22.01 10.88
CA VAL A 12 -5.83 20.59 11.28
C VAL A 12 -6.84 20.41 12.41
N ALA A 13 -6.82 21.28 13.42
CA ALA A 13 -7.77 21.22 14.54
C ALA A 13 -9.22 21.40 14.06
N VAL A 14 -9.49 22.27 13.09
CA VAL A 14 -10.82 22.47 12.50
C VAL A 14 -11.23 21.26 11.66
N VAL A 15 -10.35 20.76 10.79
CA VAL A 15 -10.66 19.69 9.82
C VAL A 15 -10.84 18.34 10.51
N PHE A 16 -10.01 18.02 11.50
CA PHE A 16 -9.94 16.71 12.15
C PHE A 16 -10.56 16.67 13.54
N HIS A 17 -11.31 17.73 13.98
CA HIS A 17 -11.86 17.81 15.35
C HIS A 17 -12.63 16.59 15.79
N THR A 18 -13.56 16.09 14.97
CA THR A 18 -14.39 14.91 15.27
C THR A 18 -13.54 13.68 15.58
N PHE A 19 -12.44 13.49 14.86
CA PHE A 19 -11.51 12.36 15.05
C PHE A 19 -10.59 12.60 16.25
N LEU A 20 -10.08 13.82 16.44
CA LEU A 20 -9.19 14.17 17.56
C LEU A 20 -9.92 14.16 18.89
N LEU A 21 -11.24 14.42 18.90
CA LEU A 21 -12.11 14.30 20.07
C LEU A 21 -12.58 12.86 20.31
N GLY A 22 -12.30 11.93 19.41
CA GLY A 22 -12.66 10.52 19.55
C GLY A 22 -14.13 10.20 19.30
N GLU A 23 -14.88 11.08 18.62
CA GLU A 23 -16.28 10.84 18.23
C GLU A 23 -16.38 9.88 17.05
N ALA A 24 -15.40 9.92 16.15
CA ALA A 24 -15.26 9.00 15.02
C ALA A 24 -13.79 8.55 14.87
N VAL A 25 -13.58 7.54 14.05
CA VAL A 25 -12.26 7.00 13.73
C VAL A 25 -11.96 7.29 12.26
N TYR A 26 -10.74 7.69 11.95
CA TYR A 26 -10.31 8.06 10.61
C TYR A 26 -10.10 6.82 9.73
N LEU A 27 -11.17 6.04 9.57
CA LEU A 27 -11.27 4.83 8.76
C LEU A 27 -12.53 4.91 7.90
N TYR A 28 -12.42 4.65 6.60
CA TYR A 28 -13.49 4.86 5.64
C TYR A 28 -14.24 3.58 5.31
N LYS A 29 -15.57 3.70 5.08
CA LYS A 29 -16.48 2.59 4.73
C LYS A 29 -16.68 2.43 3.23
N ASP A 30 -16.51 3.49 2.44
CA ASP A 30 -16.73 3.54 0.99
C ASP A 30 -15.58 2.87 0.20
N ILE A 31 -15.30 3.32 -1.02
CA ILE A 31 -14.18 2.82 -1.84
C ILE A 31 -12.82 3.03 -1.16
N GLY A 32 -12.71 3.95 -0.20
CA GLY A 32 -11.55 4.12 0.67
C GLY A 32 -11.42 3.05 1.75
N SER A 33 -12.26 2.04 1.73
CA SER A 33 -12.35 0.97 2.73
C SER A 33 -11.09 0.11 2.89
N ASP A 34 -10.07 0.28 2.06
CA ASP A 34 -8.75 -0.30 2.30
C ASP A 34 -8.21 0.10 3.68
N SER A 35 -8.60 1.26 4.20
CA SER A 35 -8.29 1.69 5.57
C SER A 35 -8.83 0.73 6.64
N ILE A 36 -10.09 0.27 6.51
CA ILE A 36 -10.71 -0.67 7.47
C ILE A 36 -10.52 -2.14 7.07
N ASN A 37 -10.36 -2.45 5.78
CA ASN A 37 -10.25 -3.83 5.29
C ASN A 37 -8.81 -4.35 5.19
N ILE A 38 -7.81 -3.46 5.03
CA ILE A 38 -6.40 -3.83 4.96
C ILE A 38 -5.62 -3.26 6.14
N PHE A 39 -5.58 -1.92 6.29
CA PHE A 39 -4.70 -1.28 7.28
C PHE A 39 -5.14 -1.62 8.72
N TYR A 40 -6.44 -1.56 9.01
CA TYR A 40 -6.92 -1.91 10.34
C TYR A 40 -6.58 -3.35 10.74
N PRO A 41 -6.91 -4.40 9.96
CA PRO A 41 -6.50 -5.76 10.27
C PRO A 41 -4.98 -5.95 10.35
N GLN A 42 -4.22 -5.28 9.49
CA GLN A 42 -2.76 -5.41 9.46
C GLN A 42 -2.11 -4.81 10.71
N ILE A 43 -2.52 -3.61 11.12
CA ILE A 43 -1.97 -2.95 12.31
C ILE A 43 -2.41 -3.69 13.58
N THR A 44 -3.67 -4.14 13.67
CA THR A 44 -4.14 -4.98 14.77
C THR A 44 -3.31 -6.27 14.89
N HIS A 45 -3.07 -6.94 13.77
CA HIS A 45 -2.24 -8.14 13.73
C HIS A 45 -0.79 -7.87 14.11
N LEU A 46 -0.28 -6.70 13.78
CA LEU A 46 1.07 -6.26 14.17
C LEU A 46 1.21 -6.14 15.69
N PHE A 47 0.26 -5.52 16.38
CA PHE A 47 0.22 -5.49 17.85
C PHE A 47 0.18 -6.90 18.44
N ASP A 48 -0.65 -7.79 17.88
CA ASP A 48 -0.75 -9.18 18.33
C ASP A 48 0.55 -9.96 18.08
N TYR A 49 1.22 -9.69 16.97
CA TYR A 49 2.47 -10.35 16.60
C TYR A 49 3.60 -9.93 17.51
N TRP A 50 3.74 -8.64 17.80
CA TRP A 50 4.75 -8.11 18.72
C TRP A 50 4.64 -8.69 20.12
N ALA A 51 3.43 -8.83 20.61
CA ALA A 51 3.21 -9.41 21.92
C ALA A 51 3.64 -10.88 22.02
N LYS A 52 3.73 -11.62 20.91
CA LYS A 52 3.93 -13.07 20.87
C LYS A 52 5.24 -13.52 20.23
N ALA A 53 5.63 -12.93 19.12
CA ALA A 53 6.66 -13.47 18.23
C ALA A 53 7.79 -12.47 17.88
N GLY A 54 7.75 -11.26 18.39
CA GLY A 54 8.76 -10.22 18.08
C GLY A 54 8.68 -9.70 16.65
N ILE A 55 9.78 -9.74 15.90
CA ILE A 55 9.80 -9.23 14.50
C ILE A 55 8.96 -10.15 13.59
N PRO A 56 7.98 -9.59 12.85
CA PRO A 56 7.17 -10.37 11.93
C PRO A 56 7.99 -11.13 10.89
N GLY A 57 7.56 -12.34 10.61
CA GLY A 57 8.13 -13.19 9.57
C GLY A 57 7.00 -13.90 8.84
N TRP A 58 6.66 -15.13 9.26
CA TRP A 58 5.51 -15.84 8.80
C TRP A 58 4.25 -15.46 9.59
N SER A 59 3.10 -15.45 8.95
CA SER A 59 1.81 -15.30 9.63
C SER A 59 0.82 -16.33 9.13
N PHE A 60 0.34 -17.19 10.04
CA PHE A 60 -0.81 -18.07 9.80
C PHE A 60 -2.15 -17.32 9.82
N GLY A 61 -2.20 -16.09 10.30
CA GLY A 61 -3.37 -15.23 10.31
C GLY A 61 -3.71 -14.60 8.95
N GLN A 62 -2.90 -14.80 7.93
CA GLN A 62 -3.15 -14.27 6.59
C GLN A 62 -3.34 -15.39 5.57
N GLY A 63 -4.59 -15.61 5.12
CA GLY A 63 -4.93 -16.68 4.20
C GLY A 63 -4.52 -18.03 4.74
N LEU A 64 -3.86 -18.84 3.90
CA LEU A 64 -3.31 -20.12 4.31
C LEU A 64 -1.95 -20.04 5.04
N GLY A 65 -1.47 -18.83 5.23
CA GLY A 65 -0.15 -18.48 5.75
C GLY A 65 0.70 -17.82 4.68
N GLN A 66 1.42 -16.77 5.04
CA GLN A 66 2.37 -16.12 4.14
C GLN A 66 3.45 -15.34 4.89
N ASN A 67 4.51 -14.99 4.16
CA ASN A 67 5.50 -14.01 4.60
C ASN A 67 4.88 -12.62 4.69
N VAL A 68 4.91 -12.01 5.89
CA VAL A 68 4.39 -10.66 6.13
C VAL A 68 5.50 -9.67 6.51
N TYR A 69 6.76 -10.11 6.46
CA TYR A 69 7.90 -9.38 6.99
C TYR A 69 8.04 -7.94 6.47
N PRO A 70 8.12 -7.68 5.15
CA PRO A 70 8.39 -6.31 4.73
C PRO A 70 7.20 -5.37 4.95
N PHE A 71 5.96 -5.88 4.92
CA PHE A 71 4.73 -5.09 4.97
C PHE A 71 4.18 -4.84 6.38
N SER A 72 4.88 -5.26 7.42
CA SER A 72 4.38 -5.13 8.79
C SER A 72 4.85 -3.88 9.52
N TRP A 73 5.97 -3.28 9.08
CA TRP A 73 6.68 -2.22 9.83
C TRP A 73 7.22 -1.08 8.97
N ASN A 74 6.77 -0.96 7.78
CA ASN A 74 7.40 -0.11 6.79
C ASN A 74 7.06 1.39 6.92
N ASP A 75 6.13 1.81 7.79
CA ASP A 75 5.86 3.22 8.04
C ASP A 75 6.30 3.63 9.45
N PRO A 76 7.38 4.44 9.62
CA PRO A 76 7.83 4.90 10.93
C PRO A 76 6.78 5.69 11.71
N PHE A 77 5.82 6.31 11.03
CA PHE A 77 4.73 7.04 11.70
C PHE A 77 3.78 6.13 12.49
N LEU A 78 3.77 4.82 12.20
CA LEU A 78 3.03 3.84 13.03
C LEU A 78 3.46 3.82 14.49
N LEU A 79 4.68 4.27 14.80
CA LEU A 79 5.16 4.42 16.18
C LEU A 79 4.30 5.38 17.01
N ILE A 80 3.62 6.34 16.35
CA ILE A 80 2.68 7.26 16.99
C ILE A 80 1.45 6.54 17.57
N LEU A 81 1.11 5.36 17.00
CA LEU A 81 -0.03 4.57 17.43
C LEU A 81 0.26 3.70 18.66
N LEU A 82 1.54 3.44 18.98
CA LEU A 82 1.94 2.55 20.07
C LEU A 82 1.37 2.96 21.46
N PRO A 83 1.38 4.25 21.84
CA PRO A 83 0.84 4.67 23.14
C PRO A 83 -0.64 4.38 23.34
N PHE A 84 -1.42 4.24 22.26
CA PHE A 84 -2.85 3.93 22.34
C PHE A 84 -3.13 2.47 22.68
N GLY A 85 -2.14 1.58 22.53
CA GLY A 85 -2.31 0.15 22.76
C GLY A 85 -3.21 -0.54 21.74
N ARG A 86 -3.32 -1.88 21.88
CA ARG A 86 -4.04 -2.72 20.90
C ARG A 86 -5.54 -2.41 20.78
N ALA A 87 -6.19 -1.97 21.84
CA ALA A 87 -7.63 -1.74 21.83
C ALA A 87 -8.03 -0.43 21.13
N ASP A 88 -7.23 0.62 21.33
CA ASP A 88 -7.61 1.98 20.98
C ASP A 88 -6.69 2.63 19.92
N TRP A 89 -5.71 1.88 19.36
CA TRP A 89 -4.76 2.43 18.39
C TRP A 89 -5.43 3.14 17.21
N ALA A 90 -6.63 2.70 16.81
CA ALA A 90 -7.35 3.27 15.67
C ALA A 90 -7.75 4.75 15.91
N PHE A 91 -7.98 5.16 17.18
CA PHE A 91 -8.23 6.55 17.54
C PHE A 91 -6.98 7.43 17.38
N GLY A 92 -5.79 6.84 17.38
CA GLY A 92 -4.52 7.53 17.12
C GLY A 92 -4.27 7.89 15.65
N ILE A 93 -5.02 7.33 14.68
CA ILE A 93 -4.78 7.53 13.24
C ILE A 93 -4.86 9.02 12.88
N ALA A 94 -5.88 9.73 13.36
CA ALA A 94 -6.03 11.16 13.07
C ALA A 94 -4.85 12.00 13.59
N LEU A 95 -4.32 11.65 14.76
CA LEU A 95 -3.09 12.27 15.29
C LEU A 95 -1.89 11.97 14.41
N MET A 96 -1.75 10.72 13.97
CA MET A 96 -0.67 10.32 13.06
C MET A 96 -0.73 11.10 11.74
N GLU A 97 -1.92 11.22 11.14
CA GLU A 97 -2.10 11.97 9.90
C GLU A 97 -1.88 13.48 10.11
N ALA A 98 -2.32 14.05 11.25
CA ALA A 98 -2.02 15.43 11.61
C ALA A 98 -0.50 15.68 11.68
N VAL A 99 0.26 14.78 12.30
CA VAL A 99 1.73 14.88 12.36
C VAL A 99 2.35 14.80 10.97
N LYS A 100 1.86 13.91 10.10
CA LYS A 100 2.33 13.81 8.71
C LYS A 100 2.04 15.09 7.91
N ILE A 101 0.83 15.64 7.99
CA ILE A 101 0.42 16.90 7.32
C ILE A 101 1.33 18.05 7.75
N LEU A 102 1.50 18.23 9.06
CA LEU A 102 2.35 19.29 9.61
C LEU A 102 3.82 19.11 9.24
N SER A 103 4.32 17.88 9.28
CA SER A 103 5.70 17.56 8.90
C SER A 103 5.95 17.81 7.41
N ALA A 104 5.03 17.36 6.54
CA ALA A 104 5.11 17.58 5.09
C ALA A 104 5.21 19.07 4.76
N GLY A 105 4.29 19.87 5.31
CA GLY A 105 4.30 21.33 5.11
C GLY A 105 5.53 22.01 5.70
N ALA A 106 5.96 21.62 6.91
CA ALA A 106 7.14 22.21 7.56
C ALA A 106 8.42 21.96 6.75
N ILE A 107 8.62 20.72 6.29
CA ILE A 107 9.79 20.37 5.46
C ILE A 107 9.70 21.05 4.09
N PHE A 108 8.52 21.10 3.48
CA PHE A 108 8.32 21.81 2.21
C PHE A 108 8.58 23.32 2.35
N ARG A 109 8.21 23.93 3.50
CA ARG A 109 8.61 25.30 3.79
C ARG A 109 10.14 25.49 3.86
N LEU A 110 10.86 24.53 4.47
CA LEU A 110 12.34 24.55 4.49
C LEU A 110 12.91 24.48 3.08
N TYR A 111 12.32 23.64 2.21
CA TYR A 111 12.68 23.55 0.80
C TYR A 111 12.49 24.89 0.09
N LEU A 112 11.33 25.54 0.21
CA LEU A 112 11.08 26.85 -0.42
C LEU A 112 12.00 27.94 0.12
N LYS A 113 12.27 27.96 1.44
CA LYS A 113 13.25 28.86 2.06
C LYS A 113 14.66 28.63 1.53
N LYS A 114 15.03 27.38 1.28
CA LYS A 114 16.33 27.03 0.67
C LYS A 114 16.47 27.60 -0.73
N MET A 115 15.38 27.70 -1.47
CA MET A 115 15.33 28.37 -2.78
C MET A 115 15.32 29.91 -2.69
N ARG A 116 15.57 30.47 -1.50
CA ARG A 116 15.69 31.92 -1.22
C ARG A 116 14.36 32.70 -1.40
N LEU A 117 13.20 32.00 -1.30
CA LEU A 117 11.92 32.66 -1.34
C LEU A 117 11.63 33.37 0.01
N SER A 118 10.80 34.40 -0.02
CA SER A 118 10.36 35.18 1.14
C SER A 118 9.66 34.30 2.18
N ASP A 119 9.51 34.81 3.39
CA ASP A 119 8.82 34.06 4.46
C ASP A 119 7.33 33.86 4.18
N ALA A 120 6.67 34.86 3.58
CA ALA A 120 5.25 34.73 3.28
C ALA A 120 5.01 33.80 2.08
N ALA A 121 5.78 33.93 0.98
CA ALA A 121 5.69 33.01 -0.16
C ALA A 121 6.00 31.57 0.25
N SER A 122 6.99 31.35 1.11
CA SER A 122 7.35 30.02 1.62
C SER A 122 6.27 29.48 2.57
N THR A 123 5.61 30.33 3.37
CA THR A 123 4.51 29.91 4.26
C THR A 123 3.25 29.59 3.46
N ALA A 124 2.89 30.41 2.47
CA ALA A 124 1.76 30.13 1.57
C ALA A 124 1.97 28.84 0.80
N GLY A 125 3.16 28.64 0.19
CA GLY A 125 3.48 27.39 -0.52
C GLY A 125 3.46 26.15 0.38
N ALA A 126 3.88 26.28 1.63
CA ALA A 126 3.82 25.19 2.61
C ALA A 126 2.37 24.84 3.01
N LEU A 127 1.48 25.82 3.16
CA LEU A 127 0.06 25.60 3.41
C LEU A 127 -0.61 24.92 2.20
N LEU A 128 -0.35 25.42 1.00
CA LEU A 128 -0.84 24.81 -0.25
C LEU A 128 -0.42 23.35 -0.38
N PHE A 129 0.82 23.02 0.00
CA PHE A 129 1.33 21.66 -0.03
C PHE A 129 0.68 20.78 1.04
N ALA A 130 0.66 21.23 2.30
CA ALA A 130 0.13 20.49 3.44
C ALA A 130 -1.36 20.15 3.28
N PHE A 131 -2.15 21.04 2.67
CA PHE A 131 -3.58 20.88 2.47
C PHE A 131 -3.95 20.58 1.00
N SER A 132 -3.01 20.07 0.21
CA SER A 132 -3.30 19.57 -1.14
C SER A 132 -4.22 18.35 -1.12
N GLY A 133 -4.97 18.13 -2.20
CA GLY A 133 -5.85 16.98 -2.36
C GLY A 133 -5.10 15.65 -2.26
N PHE A 134 -3.84 15.60 -2.71
CA PHE A 134 -2.99 14.42 -2.55
C PHE A 134 -2.80 14.04 -1.07
N ILE A 135 -2.58 15.03 -0.20
CA ILE A 135 -2.37 14.78 1.22
C ILE A 135 -3.71 14.57 1.93
N VAL A 136 -4.65 15.50 1.83
CA VAL A 136 -5.90 15.46 2.62
C VAL A 136 -6.81 14.32 2.20
N LEU A 137 -7.09 14.17 0.90
CA LEU A 137 -7.92 13.07 0.41
C LEU A 137 -7.18 11.75 0.46
N GLY A 138 -5.90 11.74 0.11
CA GLY A 138 -5.05 10.56 0.08
C GLY A 138 -4.73 10.00 1.47
N SER A 139 -4.77 10.80 2.54
CA SER A 139 -4.54 10.37 3.93
C SER A 139 -5.50 9.26 4.39
N GLY A 140 -6.64 9.10 3.71
CA GLY A 140 -7.54 7.97 3.95
C GLY A 140 -6.91 6.59 3.68
N TRP A 141 -5.83 6.52 2.91
CA TRP A 141 -5.00 5.33 2.73
C TRP A 141 -3.65 5.40 3.45
N THR A 142 -3.44 6.40 4.27
CA THR A 142 -2.26 6.67 5.11
C THR A 142 -0.92 6.74 4.38
N ILE A 143 -0.75 6.04 3.26
CA ILE A 143 0.49 5.96 2.49
C ILE A 143 0.81 7.28 1.77
N PHE A 144 -0.18 7.99 1.23
CA PHE A 144 0.06 9.20 0.43
C PHE A 144 0.61 10.35 1.26
N SER A 145 0.15 10.50 2.49
CA SER A 145 0.68 11.49 3.42
C SER A 145 2.15 11.21 3.79
N THR A 146 2.54 9.94 3.94
CA THR A 146 3.94 9.52 4.14
C THR A 146 4.80 9.81 2.91
N GLU A 147 4.31 9.46 1.70
CA GLU A 147 4.99 9.79 0.43
C GLU A 147 5.22 11.30 0.30
N ALA A 148 4.26 12.12 0.70
CA ALA A 148 4.39 13.58 0.66
C ALA A 148 5.48 14.11 1.61
N VAL A 149 5.57 13.56 2.84
CA VAL A 149 6.66 13.89 3.78
C VAL A 149 8.02 13.56 3.17
N TYR A 150 8.14 12.35 2.58
CA TYR A 150 9.40 11.90 1.99
C TYR A 150 9.76 12.67 0.71
N CYS A 151 8.78 13.04 -0.10
CA CYS A 151 8.96 13.92 -1.25
C CYS A 151 9.49 15.31 -0.82
N ALA A 152 8.87 15.93 0.19
CA ALA A 152 9.34 17.20 0.71
C ALA A 152 10.77 17.10 1.26
N ALA A 153 11.10 16.01 1.98
CA ALA A 153 12.45 15.74 2.48
C ALA A 153 13.46 15.55 1.34
N LEU A 154 13.07 14.83 0.28
CA LEU A 154 13.88 14.60 -0.91
C LEU A 154 14.21 15.92 -1.62
N LEU A 155 13.23 16.78 -1.83
CA LEU A 155 13.42 18.09 -2.46
C LEU A 155 14.29 19.00 -1.60
N TYR A 156 14.08 19.04 -0.29
CA TYR A 156 14.90 19.83 0.62
C TYR A 156 16.35 19.34 0.65
N ALA A 157 16.57 18.04 0.76
CA ALA A 157 17.90 17.44 0.74
C ALA A 157 18.61 17.70 -0.60
N PHE A 158 17.89 17.61 -1.73
CA PHE A 158 18.39 17.91 -3.06
C PHE A 158 18.85 19.37 -3.18
N GLU A 159 18.02 20.34 -2.77
CA GLU A 159 18.40 21.77 -2.84
C GLU A 159 19.60 22.08 -1.91
N ARG A 160 19.73 21.43 -0.77
CA ARG A 160 20.93 21.54 0.07
C ARG A 160 22.17 20.98 -0.62
N LEU A 161 22.04 19.87 -1.32
CA LEU A 161 23.13 19.32 -2.12
C LEU A 161 23.52 20.26 -3.27
N LEU A 162 22.53 20.83 -3.98
CA LEU A 162 22.75 21.71 -5.12
C LEU A 162 23.33 23.07 -4.72
N MET A 163 22.77 23.68 -3.66
CA MET A 163 23.07 25.09 -3.29
C MET A 163 24.25 25.20 -2.32
N ASP A 164 24.38 24.28 -1.38
CA ASP A 164 25.41 24.34 -0.31
C ASP A 164 26.48 23.27 -0.45
N ASP A 165 26.37 22.38 -1.43
CA ASP A 165 27.20 21.19 -1.55
C ASP A 165 27.09 20.22 -0.33
N SER A 166 26.02 20.37 0.46
CA SER A 166 25.76 19.60 1.68
C SER A 166 25.06 18.27 1.36
N TRP A 167 25.80 17.19 1.43
CA TRP A 167 25.36 15.85 1.01
C TRP A 167 24.63 15.04 2.09
N ALA A 168 24.89 15.32 3.38
CA ALA A 168 24.53 14.43 4.49
C ALA A 168 23.03 14.10 4.58
N LEU A 169 22.13 15.01 4.21
CA LEU A 169 20.69 14.74 4.20
C LEU A 169 20.23 13.91 3.00
N MET A 170 21.03 13.85 1.90
CA MET A 170 20.55 13.25 0.66
C MET A 170 20.28 11.74 0.73
N PRO A 171 21.06 10.90 1.44
CA PRO A 171 20.76 9.47 1.60
C PRO A 171 19.48 9.19 2.40
N ILE A 172 19.06 10.10 3.30
CA ILE A 172 17.97 9.85 4.25
C ILE A 172 16.62 9.62 3.56
N PRO A 173 16.12 10.47 2.63
CA PRO A 173 14.87 10.21 1.92
C PRO A 173 14.88 8.90 1.12
N PHE A 174 16.01 8.54 0.51
CA PHE A 174 16.13 7.26 -0.18
C PHE A 174 16.05 6.07 0.76
N ALA A 175 16.65 6.16 1.96
CA ALA A 175 16.52 5.14 3.00
C ALA A 175 15.06 5.01 3.45
N LEU A 176 14.36 6.13 3.64
CA LEU A 176 12.95 6.14 4.04
C LEU A 176 12.05 5.51 2.97
N PHE A 177 12.21 5.85 1.69
CA PHE A 177 11.50 5.18 0.60
C PHE A 177 11.83 3.69 0.52
N SER A 178 13.10 3.33 0.67
CA SER A 178 13.57 1.95 0.66
C SER A 178 12.98 1.10 1.79
N LEU A 179 12.75 1.69 2.96
CA LEU A 179 12.09 1.05 4.10
C LEU A 179 10.58 0.97 3.92
N PHE A 180 9.96 2.01 3.36
CA PHE A 180 8.50 2.18 3.31
C PHE A 180 7.87 1.51 2.09
N GLN A 181 8.27 1.92 0.89
CA GLN A 181 7.81 1.40 -0.39
C GLN A 181 8.96 1.43 -1.41
N PRO A 182 9.75 0.37 -1.54
CA PRO A 182 10.90 0.35 -2.46
C PRO A 182 10.55 0.69 -3.91
N PHE A 183 9.32 0.39 -4.36
CA PHE A 183 8.86 0.76 -5.69
C PHE A 183 8.89 2.27 -5.93
N ASP A 184 8.65 3.08 -4.91
CA ASP A 184 8.62 4.55 -5.02
C ASP A 184 9.99 5.15 -5.39
N LEU A 185 11.09 4.44 -5.10
CA LEU A 185 12.42 4.85 -5.56
C LEU A 185 12.47 5.07 -7.07
N TYR A 186 11.68 4.31 -7.84
CA TYR A 186 11.64 4.44 -9.30
C TYR A 186 10.91 5.72 -9.75
N PRO A 187 9.61 5.97 -9.46
CA PRO A 187 8.94 7.18 -9.93
C PRO A 187 9.51 8.47 -9.30
N PHE A 188 9.88 8.46 -8.02
CA PHE A 188 10.51 9.61 -7.38
C PHE A 188 11.93 9.86 -7.91
N GLY A 189 12.66 8.81 -8.25
CA GLY A 189 13.97 8.91 -8.94
C GLY A 189 13.85 9.55 -10.32
N LEU A 190 12.86 9.15 -11.13
CA LEU A 190 12.59 9.77 -12.43
C LEU A 190 12.19 11.25 -12.30
N PHE A 191 11.33 11.56 -11.34
CA PHE A 191 10.96 12.94 -11.05
C PHE A 191 12.17 13.78 -10.62
N LEU A 192 12.99 13.24 -9.71
CA LEU A 192 14.20 13.91 -9.24
C LEU A 192 15.22 14.12 -10.36
N LEU A 193 15.35 13.18 -11.29
CA LEU A 193 16.20 13.32 -12.47
C LEU A 193 15.73 14.48 -13.34
N ALA A 194 14.45 14.57 -13.66
CA ALA A 194 13.87 15.65 -14.46
C ALA A 194 13.97 17.01 -13.75
N TYR A 195 13.48 17.09 -12.53
CA TYR A 195 13.54 18.27 -11.67
C TYR A 195 15.00 18.71 -11.44
N GLY A 196 15.85 17.78 -11.06
CA GLY A 196 17.25 18.02 -10.74
C GLY A 196 18.05 18.53 -11.93
N THR A 197 17.81 18.01 -13.13
CA THR A 197 18.43 18.52 -14.37
C THR A 197 18.04 19.98 -14.61
N ILE A 198 16.76 20.31 -14.51
CA ILE A 198 16.26 21.68 -14.72
C ILE A 198 16.85 22.63 -13.66
N ARG A 199 16.87 22.23 -12.40
CA ARG A 199 17.40 23.04 -11.30
C ARG A 199 18.92 23.22 -11.39
N PHE A 200 19.65 22.15 -11.75
CA PHE A 200 21.10 22.25 -11.98
C PHE A 200 21.40 23.23 -13.07
N VAL A 201 20.73 23.13 -14.23
CA VAL A 201 20.94 24.04 -15.36
C VAL A 201 20.58 25.49 -14.98
N ASP A 202 19.49 25.70 -14.19
CA ASP A 202 19.12 27.06 -13.72
C ASP A 202 20.21 27.70 -12.86
N GLU A 203 20.78 26.94 -11.91
CA GLU A 203 21.71 27.47 -10.90
C GLU A 203 23.20 27.44 -11.35
N ARG A 204 23.63 26.41 -12.09
CA ARG A 204 25.03 26.15 -12.43
C ARG A 204 25.35 26.24 -13.94
N GLY A 205 24.34 26.40 -14.79
CA GLY A 205 24.49 26.42 -16.22
C GLY A 205 24.41 25.07 -16.90
N ALA A 206 24.57 25.05 -18.24
CA ALA A 206 24.35 23.87 -19.08
C ALA A 206 25.68 23.13 -19.43
N ASP A 207 26.59 22.99 -18.47
CA ASP A 207 27.77 22.15 -18.62
C ASP A 207 27.41 20.67 -18.45
N LEU A 208 27.51 19.90 -19.54
CA LEU A 208 27.14 18.48 -19.56
C LEU A 208 28.07 17.62 -18.70
N LYS A 209 29.37 17.96 -18.59
CA LYS A 209 30.28 17.19 -17.73
C LYS A 209 29.99 17.42 -16.26
N ALA A 210 29.76 18.66 -15.86
CA ALA A 210 29.39 19.00 -14.49
C ALA A 210 27.99 18.42 -14.13
N LEU A 211 27.04 18.44 -15.06
CA LEU A 211 25.72 17.83 -14.89
C LEU A 211 25.82 16.31 -14.68
N ALA A 212 26.61 15.63 -15.53
CA ALA A 212 26.82 14.18 -15.42
C ALA A 212 27.50 13.80 -14.09
N ALA A 213 28.54 14.56 -13.69
CA ALA A 213 29.21 14.37 -12.40
C ALA A 213 28.26 14.57 -11.20
N PHE A 214 27.42 15.61 -11.26
CA PHE A 214 26.42 15.87 -10.23
C PHE A 214 25.38 14.74 -10.13
N HIS A 215 24.87 14.24 -11.25
CA HIS A 215 23.94 13.12 -11.27
C HIS A 215 24.61 11.81 -10.84
N GLY A 216 25.88 11.58 -11.17
CA GLY A 216 26.66 10.45 -10.66
C GLY A 216 26.78 10.49 -9.13
N ARG A 217 27.05 11.68 -8.57
CA ARG A 217 27.06 11.89 -7.12
C ARG A 217 25.68 11.66 -6.49
N LEU A 218 24.63 12.19 -7.11
CA LEU A 218 23.25 11.99 -6.66
C LEU A 218 22.89 10.51 -6.65
N ALA A 219 23.26 9.77 -7.70
CA ALA A 219 23.03 8.32 -7.78
C ALA A 219 23.79 7.54 -6.70
N ALA A 220 25.06 7.91 -6.43
CA ALA A 220 25.85 7.28 -5.37
C ALA A 220 25.25 7.51 -3.97
N LEU A 221 24.78 8.73 -3.68
CA LEU A 221 24.12 9.05 -2.43
C LEU A 221 22.74 8.38 -2.32
N GLY A 222 22.00 8.30 -3.42
CA GLY A 222 20.74 7.56 -3.51
C GLY A 222 20.95 6.06 -3.28
N LEU A 223 21.98 5.47 -3.87
CA LEU A 223 22.35 4.07 -3.63
C LEU A 223 22.72 3.82 -2.17
N LEU A 224 23.55 4.68 -1.58
CA LEU A 224 23.88 4.60 -0.16
C LEU A 224 22.62 4.61 0.70
N GLY A 225 21.70 5.56 0.46
CA GLY A 225 20.43 5.65 1.18
C GLY A 225 19.56 4.40 0.99
N THR A 226 19.41 3.92 -0.23
CA THR A 226 18.66 2.69 -0.54
C THR A 226 19.23 1.49 0.21
N MET A 227 20.56 1.35 0.25
CA MET A 227 21.22 0.26 0.97
C MET A 227 21.10 0.40 2.49
N MET A 228 21.00 1.62 3.04
CA MET A 228 20.67 1.82 4.47
C MET A 228 19.30 1.21 4.82
N GLY A 229 18.35 1.20 3.91
CA GLY A 229 17.05 0.51 4.05
C GLY A 229 17.05 -0.96 3.63
N GLY A 230 18.20 -1.54 3.31
CA GLY A 230 18.37 -2.89 2.75
C GLY A 230 17.69 -4.00 3.53
N VAL A 231 17.53 -3.82 4.85
CA VAL A 231 16.84 -4.79 5.73
C VAL A 231 15.43 -5.14 5.23
N TYR A 232 14.69 -4.20 4.65
CA TYR A 232 13.39 -4.42 4.03
C TYR A 232 13.49 -4.50 2.49
N PHE A 233 14.30 -3.64 1.89
CA PHE A 233 14.40 -3.48 0.45
C PHE A 233 14.53 -4.80 -0.33
N PHE A 234 15.48 -5.65 0.04
CA PHE A 234 15.73 -6.89 -0.71
C PHE A 234 14.59 -7.90 -0.58
N SER A 235 14.00 -8.01 0.61
CA SER A 235 12.87 -8.92 0.84
C SER A 235 11.61 -8.43 0.13
N ASP A 236 11.37 -7.12 0.12
CA ASP A 236 10.20 -6.50 -0.52
C ASP A 236 10.29 -6.61 -2.05
N VAL A 237 11.46 -6.28 -2.63
CA VAL A 237 11.71 -6.43 -4.07
C VAL A 237 11.56 -7.89 -4.49
N LEU A 238 12.06 -8.84 -3.70
CA LEU A 238 11.90 -10.27 -4.00
C LEU A 238 10.42 -10.68 -4.00
N GLN A 239 9.65 -10.28 -3.00
CA GLN A 239 8.21 -10.55 -2.94
C GLN A 239 7.45 -9.91 -4.10
N LEU A 240 7.79 -8.68 -4.45
CA LEU A 240 7.21 -7.98 -5.61
C LEU A 240 7.46 -8.76 -6.90
N LEU A 241 8.70 -9.19 -7.14
CA LEU A 241 9.07 -9.96 -8.34
C LEU A 241 8.41 -11.35 -8.39
N GLN A 242 8.20 -11.96 -7.25
CA GLN A 242 7.50 -13.25 -7.12
C GLN A 242 5.98 -13.14 -7.13
N SER A 243 5.43 -11.92 -7.08
CA SER A 243 3.99 -11.70 -7.10
C SER A 243 3.38 -12.10 -8.44
N PRO A 244 2.21 -12.76 -8.47
CA PRO A 244 1.46 -13.04 -9.70
C PRO A 244 1.17 -11.78 -10.55
N ARG A 245 1.13 -10.60 -9.93
CA ARG A 245 0.89 -9.31 -10.62
C ARG A 245 2.06 -8.83 -11.46
N VAL A 246 3.30 -9.23 -11.12
CA VAL A 246 4.51 -8.77 -11.82
C VAL A 246 5.03 -9.85 -12.75
N GLY A 247 5.16 -11.08 -12.27
CA GLY A 247 5.75 -12.19 -13.02
C GLY A 247 4.77 -13.29 -13.44
N GLY A 248 3.44 -13.12 -13.24
CA GLY A 248 2.43 -14.13 -13.53
C GLY A 248 1.45 -13.75 -14.64
N GLU A 249 0.45 -14.60 -14.86
CA GLU A 249 -0.61 -14.41 -15.86
C GLU A 249 -1.45 -13.15 -15.65
N ALA A 250 -1.54 -12.68 -14.39
CA ALA A 250 -2.23 -11.44 -14.03
C ALA A 250 -1.44 -10.16 -14.38
N SER A 251 -0.23 -10.26 -14.91
CA SER A 251 0.60 -9.11 -15.26
C SER A 251 -0.02 -8.29 -16.39
N ARG A 252 -0.12 -6.99 -16.18
CA ARG A 252 -0.60 -6.04 -17.19
C ARG A 252 0.49 -5.52 -18.13
N PHE A 253 1.73 -5.92 -17.93
CA PHE A 253 2.89 -5.37 -18.63
C PHE A 253 2.71 -5.39 -20.16
N HIS A 254 2.45 -6.55 -20.73
CA HIS A 254 2.29 -6.69 -22.18
C HIS A 254 1.12 -5.90 -22.75
N ALA A 255 0.01 -5.83 -22.04
CA ALA A 255 -1.17 -5.09 -22.46
C ALA A 255 -0.96 -3.57 -22.40
N LEU A 256 -0.13 -3.07 -21.51
CA LEU A 256 0.13 -1.64 -21.36
C LEU A 256 1.29 -1.15 -22.23
N VAL A 257 2.37 -1.95 -22.37
CA VAL A 257 3.51 -1.57 -23.21
C VAL A 257 3.17 -1.56 -24.70
N SER A 258 2.19 -2.35 -25.13
CA SER A 258 1.71 -2.38 -26.53
C SER A 258 0.76 -1.22 -26.89
N ARG A 259 0.38 -0.37 -25.93
CA ARG A 259 -0.48 0.79 -26.21
C ARG A 259 0.27 1.85 -27.02
N PRO A 260 -0.42 2.57 -27.94
CA PRO A 260 0.21 3.63 -28.70
C PRO A 260 0.75 4.75 -27.79
N VAL A 261 1.99 5.17 -28.04
CA VAL A 261 2.73 6.13 -27.18
C VAL A 261 1.98 7.46 -27.04
N PHE A 262 1.42 7.97 -28.15
CA PHE A 262 0.74 9.26 -28.20
C PHE A 262 -0.80 9.14 -28.26
N ALA A 263 -1.37 8.01 -27.81
CA ALA A 263 -2.79 7.93 -27.60
C ALA A 263 -3.22 8.91 -26.49
N HIS A 264 -4.21 9.74 -26.77
CA HIS A 264 -4.72 10.70 -25.80
C HIS A 264 -5.48 10.02 -24.67
N ALA A 265 -5.50 10.66 -23.49
CA ALA A 265 -6.36 10.29 -22.39
C ALA A 265 -7.83 10.32 -22.83
N GLY A 266 -8.62 9.38 -22.35
CA GLY A 266 -10.06 9.32 -22.65
C GLY A 266 -10.81 10.56 -22.14
N PHE A 267 -11.99 10.83 -22.69
CA PHE A 267 -12.81 11.99 -22.37
C PHE A 267 -13.02 12.19 -20.86
N ASN A 268 -13.55 11.16 -20.17
CA ASN A 268 -13.79 11.22 -18.72
C ASN A 268 -12.50 11.41 -17.91
N GLN A 269 -11.39 10.84 -18.38
CA GLN A 269 -10.09 10.97 -17.76
C GLN A 269 -9.54 12.40 -17.89
N GLY A 270 -9.68 13.00 -19.08
CA GLY A 270 -9.30 14.39 -19.33
C GLY A 270 -10.08 15.36 -18.46
N TRP A 271 -11.42 15.22 -18.41
CA TRP A 271 -12.24 16.06 -17.54
C TRP A 271 -11.92 15.86 -16.06
N ALA A 272 -11.71 14.63 -15.61
CA ALA A 272 -11.29 14.37 -14.23
C ALA A 272 -9.94 15.07 -13.92
N ALA A 273 -8.98 15.05 -14.85
CA ALA A 273 -7.70 15.74 -14.67
C ALA A 273 -7.85 17.25 -14.53
N VAL A 274 -8.71 17.87 -15.36
CA VAL A 274 -8.94 19.32 -15.33
C VAL A 274 -9.74 19.73 -14.10
N LEU A 275 -10.88 19.08 -13.83
CA LEU A 275 -11.79 19.50 -12.76
C LEU A 275 -11.23 19.24 -11.35
N ARG A 276 -10.39 18.23 -11.20
CA ARG A 276 -9.72 17.95 -9.93
C ARG A 276 -8.52 18.87 -9.61
N LEU A 277 -8.21 19.84 -10.47
CA LEU A 277 -7.39 20.99 -10.13
C LEU A 277 -8.12 21.99 -9.22
N PHE A 278 -9.46 22.05 -9.30
CA PHE A 278 -10.28 23.03 -8.57
C PHE A 278 -10.65 22.54 -7.17
N SER A 279 -11.03 21.29 -7.04
CA SER A 279 -11.39 20.69 -5.76
C SER A 279 -11.31 19.16 -5.86
N SER A 280 -11.00 18.53 -4.74
CA SER A 280 -11.08 17.08 -4.59
C SER A 280 -12.52 16.56 -4.75
N ASP A 281 -13.53 17.40 -4.50
CA ASP A 281 -14.93 17.00 -4.38
C ASP A 281 -15.85 17.56 -5.47
N LEU A 282 -15.30 18.28 -6.45
CA LEU A 282 -16.06 18.87 -7.54
C LEU A 282 -16.81 17.82 -8.37
N LEU A 283 -16.22 16.63 -8.54
CA LEU A 283 -16.85 15.47 -9.20
C LEU A 283 -17.55 14.52 -8.22
N GLY A 284 -17.83 14.97 -7.01
CA GLY A 284 -18.36 14.14 -5.93
C GLY A 284 -17.28 13.34 -5.19
N THR A 285 -17.69 12.61 -4.14
CA THR A 285 -16.83 11.85 -3.24
C THR A 285 -17.50 10.54 -2.87
N GLY A 286 -16.73 9.52 -2.50
CA GLY A 286 -17.25 8.21 -2.10
C GLY A 286 -18.02 7.53 -3.22
N SER A 287 -19.14 6.93 -2.91
CA SER A 287 -20.06 6.29 -3.86
C SER A 287 -20.73 7.28 -4.81
N GLY A 288 -20.74 8.58 -4.48
CA GLY A 288 -21.24 9.67 -5.33
C GLY A 288 -20.21 10.24 -6.31
N TYR A 289 -19.01 9.66 -6.39
CA TYR A 289 -17.99 10.14 -7.33
C TYR A 289 -18.34 9.79 -8.79
N GLY A 290 -18.52 10.81 -9.63
CA GLY A 290 -18.89 10.69 -11.04
C GLY A 290 -17.74 10.85 -12.03
N GLY A 291 -16.48 10.84 -11.57
CA GLY A 291 -15.29 10.99 -12.43
C GLY A 291 -14.70 9.66 -12.93
N TRP A 292 -13.45 9.71 -13.39
CA TRP A 292 -12.75 8.55 -13.91
C TRP A 292 -12.31 7.59 -12.77
N ARG A 293 -12.62 6.30 -12.90
CA ARG A 293 -12.36 5.23 -11.90
C ARG A 293 -12.99 5.55 -10.54
N ASN A 294 -12.18 5.58 -9.50
CA ASN A 294 -12.59 5.99 -8.16
C ASN A 294 -11.82 7.25 -7.72
N TYR A 295 -12.33 7.93 -6.71
CA TYR A 295 -11.82 9.23 -6.30
C TYR A 295 -10.39 9.22 -5.70
N LEU A 296 -9.86 8.06 -5.27
CA LEU A 296 -8.50 7.90 -4.72
C LEU A 296 -7.47 7.54 -5.81
N GLU A 297 -7.88 6.86 -6.88
CA GLU A 297 -6.99 6.53 -8.00
C GLU A 297 -7.04 7.56 -9.13
N ALA A 298 -8.07 8.41 -9.14
CA ALA A 298 -8.20 9.55 -10.04
C ALA A 298 -7.13 10.63 -9.75
N PRO A 299 -6.96 11.64 -10.62
CA PRO A 299 -6.08 12.77 -10.36
C PRO A 299 -6.39 13.45 -9.03
N LEU A 300 -5.38 13.65 -8.17
CA LEU A 300 -5.46 14.38 -6.90
C LEU A 300 -4.70 15.72 -7.05
N PHE A 301 -5.10 16.54 -8.03
CA PHE A 301 -4.32 17.70 -8.46
C PHE A 301 -4.63 18.98 -7.69
N TYR A 302 -5.71 19.01 -6.89
CA TYR A 302 -6.02 20.18 -6.08
C TYR A 302 -4.85 20.52 -5.13
N CYS A 303 -4.37 21.74 -5.24
CA CYS A 303 -3.31 22.27 -4.38
C CYS A 303 -3.52 23.77 -4.11
N GLY A 304 -4.79 24.18 -3.99
CA GLY A 304 -5.25 25.56 -3.79
C GLY A 304 -5.58 26.25 -5.11
N LEU A 305 -6.72 26.94 -5.14
CA LEU A 305 -7.23 27.64 -6.33
C LEU A 305 -6.31 28.76 -6.81
N SER A 306 -5.66 29.45 -5.86
CA SER A 306 -4.67 30.48 -6.17
C SER A 306 -3.54 29.98 -7.07
N THR A 307 -3.21 28.66 -7.04
CA THR A 307 -2.16 28.10 -7.91
C THR A 307 -2.53 28.15 -9.37
N LEU A 308 -3.83 28.08 -9.73
CA LEU A 308 -4.31 28.19 -11.10
C LEU A 308 -4.08 29.59 -11.72
N LEU A 309 -3.96 30.60 -10.86
CA LEU A 309 -3.65 31.98 -11.25
C LEU A 309 -2.14 32.26 -11.16
N LEU A 310 -1.50 31.89 -10.05
CA LEU A 310 -0.11 32.23 -9.76
C LEU A 310 0.90 31.41 -10.57
N ALA A 311 0.65 30.11 -10.83
CA ALA A 311 1.57 29.30 -11.59
C ALA A 311 1.73 29.79 -13.06
N PRO A 312 0.66 30.07 -13.83
CA PRO A 312 0.78 30.73 -15.12
C PRO A 312 1.41 32.14 -15.04
N LEU A 313 1.01 32.91 -14.01
CA LEU A 313 1.54 34.27 -13.82
C LEU A 313 3.07 34.27 -13.58
N SER A 314 3.63 33.21 -12.99
CA SER A 314 5.06 33.07 -12.78
C SER A 314 5.87 33.23 -14.06
N PHE A 315 5.35 32.72 -15.19
CA PHE A 315 6.02 32.81 -16.49
C PHE A 315 6.14 34.25 -17.02
N ALA A 316 5.27 35.14 -16.56
CA ALA A 316 5.34 36.56 -16.92
C ALA A 316 6.52 37.29 -16.22
N PHE A 317 7.01 36.76 -15.10
CA PHE A 317 8.16 37.28 -14.34
C PHE A 317 9.49 36.61 -14.71
N LEU A 318 9.49 35.51 -15.47
CA LEU A 318 10.69 34.77 -15.83
C LEU A 318 11.33 35.37 -17.10
N ASP A 319 12.66 35.38 -17.12
CA ASP A 319 13.43 35.61 -18.33
C ASP A 319 13.27 34.48 -19.36
N ALA A 320 13.68 34.68 -20.59
CA ALA A 320 13.47 33.74 -21.70
C ALA A 320 14.14 32.37 -21.46
N ARG A 321 15.28 32.32 -20.74
CA ARG A 321 15.98 31.07 -20.41
C ARG A 321 15.19 30.29 -19.35
N ARG A 322 14.83 30.91 -18.24
CA ARG A 322 14.09 30.30 -17.18
C ARG A 322 12.67 29.90 -17.61
N ARG A 323 12.05 30.71 -18.46
CA ARG A 323 10.74 30.39 -19.07
C ARG A 323 10.79 29.07 -19.85
N ARG A 324 11.84 28.84 -20.62
CA ARG A 324 12.05 27.56 -21.34
C ARG A 324 12.30 26.42 -20.36
N LEU A 325 13.19 26.58 -19.39
CA LEU A 325 13.53 25.53 -18.40
C LEU A 325 12.29 25.08 -17.62
N TYR A 326 11.58 26.00 -16.98
CA TYR A 326 10.40 25.66 -16.17
C TYR A 326 9.19 25.30 -17.02
N GLY A 327 9.08 25.80 -18.25
CA GLY A 327 8.11 25.33 -19.24
C GLY A 327 8.36 23.87 -19.63
N THR A 328 9.63 23.48 -19.80
CA THR A 328 9.99 22.06 -20.03
C THR A 328 9.63 21.18 -18.83
N LEU A 329 9.90 21.65 -17.60
CA LEU A 329 9.51 20.89 -16.39
C LEU A 329 7.99 20.70 -16.31
N ALA A 330 7.22 21.77 -16.54
CA ALA A 330 5.75 21.70 -16.57
C ALA A 330 5.26 20.76 -17.68
N ALA A 331 5.85 20.82 -18.87
CA ALA A 331 5.50 19.92 -19.98
C ALA A 331 5.81 18.45 -19.65
N LEU A 332 6.97 18.14 -19.04
CA LEU A 332 7.33 16.78 -18.63
C LEU A 332 6.35 16.20 -17.61
N VAL A 333 5.84 17.01 -16.68
CA VAL A 333 4.87 16.55 -15.68
C VAL A 333 3.46 16.43 -16.28
N LEU A 334 3.11 17.27 -17.27
CA LEU A 334 1.82 17.20 -17.96
C LEU A 334 1.77 16.08 -19.02
N LEU A 335 2.91 15.65 -19.54
CA LEU A 335 2.99 14.60 -20.56
C LEU A 335 2.27 13.30 -20.14
N PRO A 336 2.48 12.75 -18.94
CA PRO A 336 1.75 11.57 -18.46
C PRO A 336 0.24 11.82 -18.20
N VAL A 337 -0.17 13.05 -18.04
CA VAL A 337 -1.59 13.42 -17.91
C VAL A 337 -2.29 13.35 -19.26
N LEU A 338 -1.67 13.89 -20.31
CA LEU A 338 -2.22 13.96 -21.66
C LEU A 338 -2.10 12.62 -22.40
N PHE A 339 -0.98 11.91 -22.22
CA PHE A 339 -0.65 10.65 -22.89
C PHE A 339 -0.43 9.54 -21.87
N PRO A 340 -1.43 8.68 -21.65
CA PRO A 340 -1.41 7.65 -20.62
C PRO A 340 -0.21 6.69 -20.69
N PHE A 341 0.37 6.46 -21.86
CA PHE A 341 1.57 5.63 -22.02
C PHE A 341 2.71 6.04 -21.08
N PHE A 342 2.96 7.34 -20.95
CA PHE A 342 4.01 7.85 -20.06
C PHE A 342 3.65 7.66 -18.58
N ARG A 343 2.35 7.63 -18.26
CA ARG A 343 1.90 7.28 -16.91
C ARG A 343 2.04 5.78 -16.64
N PHE A 344 1.77 4.91 -17.63
CA PHE A 344 2.07 3.48 -17.50
C PHE A 344 3.58 3.26 -17.31
N ALA A 345 4.43 3.97 -18.06
CA ALA A 345 5.88 3.93 -17.89
C ALA A 345 6.31 4.37 -16.48
N LEU A 346 5.69 5.44 -15.93
CA LEU A 346 5.94 5.88 -14.55
C LEU A 346 5.61 4.80 -13.50
N TRP A 347 4.70 3.87 -13.83
CA TRP A 347 4.35 2.70 -13.01
C TRP A 347 5.00 1.41 -13.49
N ALA A 348 6.10 1.50 -14.25
CA ALA A 348 6.79 0.35 -14.85
C ALA A 348 5.81 -0.62 -15.55
N PHE A 349 4.77 -0.09 -16.18
CA PHE A 349 3.68 -0.83 -16.88
C PHE A 349 2.92 -1.83 -15.99
N SER A 350 2.96 -1.65 -14.66
CA SER A 350 2.18 -2.48 -13.73
C SER A 350 0.72 -2.04 -13.59
N GLY A 351 0.38 -0.82 -14.01
CA GLY A 351 -0.97 -0.27 -13.90
C GLY A 351 -1.11 1.13 -14.46
N ASP A 352 -2.32 1.66 -14.33
CA ASP A 352 -2.69 3.01 -14.74
C ASP A 352 -3.20 3.79 -13.52
N TYR A 353 -2.32 4.54 -12.87
CA TYR A 353 -2.59 5.27 -11.62
C TYR A 353 -2.03 6.69 -11.68
N TYR A 354 -2.76 7.66 -11.12
CA TYR A 354 -2.25 9.02 -10.97
C TYR A 354 -1.35 9.19 -9.73
N ARG A 355 -1.76 8.70 -8.58
CA ARG A 355 -1.00 8.64 -7.31
C ARG A 355 0.20 9.62 -7.25
N CYS A 356 1.46 9.13 -7.23
CA CYS A 356 2.67 9.96 -7.17
C CYS A 356 2.75 11.05 -8.28
N LEU A 357 2.19 10.82 -9.47
CA LEU A 357 2.07 11.86 -10.50
C LEU A 357 1.26 13.05 -9.99
N SER A 358 0.20 12.81 -9.19
CA SER A 358 -0.58 13.91 -8.61
C SER A 358 0.25 14.78 -7.69
N LEU A 359 1.13 14.16 -6.90
CA LEU A 359 2.06 14.88 -6.04
C LEU A 359 3.08 15.70 -6.86
N PHE A 360 3.60 15.14 -7.96
CA PHE A 360 4.55 15.85 -8.83
C PHE A 360 3.91 17.07 -9.50
N VAL A 361 2.66 16.94 -9.95
CA VAL A 361 1.88 18.07 -10.48
C VAL A 361 1.71 19.15 -9.41
N ALA A 362 1.28 18.78 -8.20
CA ALA A 362 1.12 19.72 -7.10
C ALA A 362 2.44 20.42 -6.74
N VAL A 363 3.55 19.69 -6.62
CA VAL A 363 4.89 20.26 -6.35
C VAL A 363 5.25 21.33 -7.38
N VAL A 364 5.08 21.03 -8.68
CA VAL A 364 5.44 21.99 -9.76
C VAL A 364 4.54 23.21 -9.74
N LEU A 365 3.23 23.04 -9.59
CA LEU A 365 2.27 24.15 -9.50
C LEU A 365 2.54 25.05 -8.30
N ILE A 366 2.75 24.48 -7.12
CA ILE A 366 3.04 25.23 -5.89
C ILE A 366 4.40 25.95 -5.98
N PHE A 367 5.42 25.27 -6.51
CA PHE A 367 6.74 25.86 -6.73
C PHE A 367 6.66 27.11 -7.63
N LEU A 368 5.98 27.03 -8.77
CA LEU A 368 5.79 28.16 -9.68
C LEU A 368 4.98 29.27 -9.01
N SER A 369 3.92 28.91 -8.28
CA SER A 369 3.06 29.86 -7.55
C SER A 369 3.81 30.61 -6.46
N ALA A 370 4.62 29.89 -5.67
CA ALA A 370 5.45 30.53 -4.63
C ALA A 370 6.47 31.51 -5.22
N ARG A 371 7.02 31.23 -6.39
CA ARG A 371 7.91 32.17 -7.11
C ARG A 371 7.18 33.42 -7.60
N ALA A 372 5.94 33.26 -8.11
CA ALA A 372 5.13 34.40 -8.51
C ALA A 372 4.79 35.29 -7.30
N LEU A 373 4.40 34.66 -6.21
CA LEU A 373 4.06 35.36 -4.96
C LEU A 373 5.28 36.11 -4.40
N ASP A 374 6.47 35.51 -4.42
CA ASP A 374 7.73 36.13 -4.01
C ASP A 374 8.03 37.42 -4.81
N ARG A 375 7.79 37.41 -6.14
CA ARG A 375 7.94 38.60 -6.99
C ARG A 375 6.94 39.71 -6.67
N LEU A 376 5.68 39.33 -6.43
CA LEU A 376 4.64 40.25 -6.02
C LEU A 376 4.95 40.87 -4.64
N GLU A 377 5.54 40.10 -3.72
CA GLU A 377 5.98 40.60 -2.42
C GLU A 377 7.19 41.53 -2.51
N ALA A 378 8.09 41.27 -3.45
CA ALA A 378 9.20 42.17 -3.78
C ALA A 378 8.75 43.48 -4.42
N GLY A 379 7.44 43.67 -4.68
CA GLY A 379 6.86 44.88 -5.22
C GLY A 379 6.80 44.93 -6.75
N GLU A 380 7.03 43.82 -7.43
CA GLU A 380 6.80 43.77 -8.87
C GLU A 380 5.32 43.94 -9.18
N ALA A 381 4.99 44.74 -10.19
CA ALA A 381 3.61 45.01 -10.57
C ALA A 381 2.93 43.75 -11.12
N PRO A 382 1.71 43.42 -10.68
CA PRO A 382 0.98 42.29 -11.20
C PRO A 382 0.69 42.46 -12.71
N ARG A 383 0.78 41.38 -13.46
CA ARG A 383 0.56 41.37 -14.91
C ARG A 383 -0.94 41.17 -15.18
N VAL A 384 -1.70 42.27 -15.29
CA VAL A 384 -3.17 42.26 -15.41
C VAL A 384 -3.66 41.30 -16.50
N LEU A 385 -3.07 41.37 -17.71
CA LEU A 385 -3.49 40.52 -18.83
C LEU A 385 -3.25 39.04 -18.53
N TRP A 386 -2.12 38.67 -17.93
CA TRP A 386 -1.82 37.28 -17.55
C TRP A 386 -2.78 36.75 -16.49
N THR A 387 -3.09 37.58 -15.49
CA THR A 387 -4.06 37.24 -14.44
C THR A 387 -5.46 37.05 -15.02
N ALA A 388 -5.89 37.94 -15.94
CA ALA A 388 -7.19 37.84 -16.60
C ALA A 388 -7.29 36.59 -17.50
N ILE A 389 -6.24 36.27 -18.26
CA ILE A 389 -6.20 35.06 -19.08
C ILE A 389 -6.24 33.81 -18.20
N ALA A 390 -5.46 33.76 -17.11
CA ALA A 390 -5.43 32.63 -16.19
C ALA A 390 -6.81 32.44 -15.51
N LEU A 391 -7.44 33.53 -15.08
CA LEU A 391 -8.80 33.49 -14.52
C LEU A 391 -9.82 32.96 -15.54
N ALA A 392 -9.81 33.49 -16.76
CA ALA A 392 -10.71 33.03 -17.82
C ALA A 392 -10.46 31.54 -18.15
N ALA A 393 -9.18 31.14 -18.28
CA ALA A 393 -8.81 29.74 -18.52
C ALA A 393 -9.26 28.79 -17.39
N ALA A 394 -9.31 29.27 -16.14
CA ALA A 394 -9.84 28.51 -15.03
C ALA A 394 -11.40 28.47 -15.03
N LEU A 395 -12.07 29.59 -15.27
CA LEU A 395 -13.53 29.65 -15.22
C LEU A 395 -14.20 28.89 -16.38
N VAL A 396 -13.59 28.89 -17.57
CA VAL A 396 -14.17 28.22 -18.76
C VAL A 396 -14.43 26.73 -18.51
N PRO A 397 -13.48 25.89 -18.12
CA PRO A 397 -13.75 24.46 -17.88
C PRO A 397 -14.71 24.26 -16.72
N LEU A 398 -14.65 25.06 -15.67
CA LEU A 398 -15.51 24.97 -14.49
C LEU A 398 -17.00 25.10 -14.86
N PHE A 399 -17.35 26.04 -15.77
CA PHE A 399 -18.73 26.26 -16.19
C PHE A 399 -19.12 25.54 -17.47
N SER A 400 -18.18 25.11 -18.30
CA SER A 400 -18.48 24.36 -19.53
C SER A 400 -18.70 22.86 -19.29
N ALA A 401 -18.13 22.27 -18.24
CA ALA A 401 -18.22 20.83 -17.95
C ALA A 401 -19.67 20.28 -17.99
N PRO A 402 -20.69 20.93 -17.41
CA PRO A 402 -22.07 20.46 -17.48
C PRO A 402 -22.61 20.35 -18.91
N PHE A 403 -22.22 21.27 -19.81
CA PHE A 403 -22.64 21.24 -21.22
C PHE A 403 -22.08 20.01 -21.98
N PHE A 404 -20.99 19.45 -21.49
CA PHE A 404 -20.40 18.21 -22.00
C PHE A 404 -20.89 16.95 -21.28
N GLY A 405 -21.95 17.07 -20.45
CA GLY A 405 -22.52 15.94 -19.72
C GLY A 405 -21.65 15.44 -18.55
N VAL A 406 -20.69 16.26 -18.09
CA VAL A 406 -19.86 15.91 -16.93
C VAL A 406 -20.56 16.37 -15.66
N PRO A 407 -20.92 15.46 -14.73
CA PRO A 407 -21.59 15.84 -13.50
C PRO A 407 -20.62 16.61 -12.59
N VAL A 408 -20.98 17.83 -12.20
CA VAL A 408 -20.24 18.65 -11.26
C VAL A 408 -21.13 19.10 -10.11
N ASN A 409 -20.56 19.21 -8.92
CA ASN A 409 -21.26 19.79 -7.77
C ASN A 409 -21.37 21.30 -7.95
N ALA A 410 -22.59 21.81 -8.20
CA ALA A 410 -22.84 23.22 -8.48
C ALA A 410 -22.45 24.14 -7.31
N ALA A 411 -22.68 23.71 -6.06
CA ALA A 411 -22.30 24.49 -4.88
C ALA A 411 -20.77 24.63 -4.78
N VAL A 412 -20.03 23.53 -4.97
CA VAL A 412 -18.56 23.54 -4.99
C VAL A 412 -18.05 24.39 -6.15
N SER A 413 -18.67 24.31 -7.35
CA SER A 413 -18.32 25.14 -8.50
C SER A 413 -18.47 26.63 -8.20
N GLY A 414 -19.56 27.02 -7.52
CA GLY A 414 -19.81 28.40 -7.12
C GLY A 414 -18.74 28.91 -6.14
N VAL A 415 -18.38 28.11 -5.16
CA VAL A 415 -17.31 28.42 -4.21
C VAL A 415 -15.97 28.56 -4.93
N CYS A 416 -15.63 27.64 -5.82
CA CYS A 416 -14.39 27.72 -6.62
C CYS A 416 -14.32 29.02 -7.44
N ALA A 417 -15.43 29.39 -8.13
CA ALA A 417 -15.48 30.60 -8.92
C ALA A 417 -15.33 31.86 -8.04
N PHE A 418 -16.02 31.90 -6.90
CA PHE A 418 -15.90 33.02 -5.95
C PHE A 418 -14.46 33.19 -5.45
N VAL A 419 -13.82 32.13 -4.99
CA VAL A 419 -12.42 32.15 -4.49
C VAL A 419 -11.46 32.58 -5.60
N LEU A 420 -11.59 32.04 -6.82
CA LEU A 420 -10.76 32.42 -7.97
C LEU A 420 -10.86 33.92 -8.30
N ILE A 421 -12.09 34.47 -8.29
CA ILE A 421 -12.30 35.90 -8.54
C ILE A 421 -11.71 36.75 -7.41
N ALA A 422 -11.90 36.33 -6.17
CA ALA A 422 -11.33 37.00 -5.00
C ALA A 422 -9.79 36.96 -5.02
N ASP A 423 -9.19 35.80 -5.31
CA ASP A 423 -7.73 35.67 -5.46
C ASP A 423 -7.19 36.57 -6.58
N ALA A 424 -7.87 36.62 -7.76
CA ALA A 424 -7.46 37.48 -8.86
C ALA A 424 -7.48 38.96 -8.44
N ALA A 425 -8.54 39.40 -7.75
CA ALA A 425 -8.65 40.76 -7.24
C ALA A 425 -7.55 41.10 -6.23
N LEU A 426 -7.27 40.15 -5.31
CA LEU A 426 -6.20 40.31 -4.30
C LEU A 426 -4.82 40.35 -4.97
N ILE A 427 -4.53 39.45 -5.91
CA ILE A 427 -3.27 39.42 -6.68
C ILE A 427 -3.06 40.75 -7.39
N LEU A 428 -4.08 41.27 -8.07
CA LEU A 428 -4.01 42.56 -8.74
C LEU A 428 -3.79 43.72 -7.76
N SER A 429 -4.34 43.62 -6.55
CA SER A 429 -4.22 44.64 -5.50
C SER A 429 -2.87 44.64 -4.80
N MET A 430 -2.08 43.53 -4.87
CA MET A 430 -0.78 43.44 -4.20
C MET A 430 0.26 44.45 -4.72
N GLY A 431 0.14 44.91 -5.95
CA GLY A 431 0.99 45.93 -6.55
C GLY A 431 0.65 47.38 -6.13
N SER A 432 -0.42 47.56 -5.37
CA SER A 432 -0.84 48.92 -4.93
C SER A 432 0.03 49.47 -3.81
N LYS A 433 0.51 50.70 -3.96
CA LYS A 433 1.31 51.40 -2.92
C LYS A 433 0.57 51.57 -1.60
N ARG A 434 -0.75 51.76 -1.59
CA ARG A 434 -1.57 52.00 -0.41
C ARG A 434 -2.22 50.74 0.18
N GLY A 435 -2.58 49.77 -0.67
CA GLY A 435 -3.34 48.56 -0.28
C GLY A 435 -2.57 47.25 -0.34
N GLY A 436 -1.36 47.22 -0.91
CA GLY A 436 -0.66 45.95 -1.22
C GLY A 436 -0.31 45.10 0.00
N ARG A 437 0.00 45.74 1.16
CA ARG A 437 0.23 45.01 2.44
C ARG A 437 -1.05 44.35 2.94
N ALA A 438 -2.17 45.09 2.92
CA ALA A 438 -3.46 44.55 3.34
C ALA A 438 -3.91 43.41 2.39
N ALA A 439 -3.75 43.58 1.07
CA ALA A 439 -4.08 42.56 0.11
C ALA A 439 -3.31 41.26 0.35
N ARG A 440 -2.02 41.31 0.70
CA ARG A 440 -1.21 40.13 1.05
C ARG A 440 -1.69 39.40 2.29
N ILE A 441 -2.06 40.17 3.34
CA ILE A 441 -2.60 39.61 4.60
C ILE A 441 -3.95 38.92 4.30
N VAL A 442 -4.86 39.62 3.59
CA VAL A 442 -6.18 39.08 3.24
C VAL A 442 -6.05 37.84 2.35
N PHE A 443 -5.10 37.86 1.41
CA PHE A 443 -4.80 36.67 0.59
C PHE A 443 -4.36 35.46 1.42
N LEU A 444 -3.45 35.65 2.39
CA LEU A 444 -3.03 34.54 3.28
C LEU A 444 -4.18 34.03 4.14
N VAL A 445 -5.05 34.94 4.63
CA VAL A 445 -6.26 34.56 5.38
C VAL A 445 -7.22 33.77 4.48
N LEU A 446 -7.48 34.25 3.25
CA LEU A 446 -8.33 33.56 2.28
C LEU A 446 -7.79 32.16 1.96
N LEU A 447 -6.46 32.03 1.76
CA LEU A 447 -5.80 30.73 1.55
C LEU A 447 -6.00 29.78 2.75
N CYS A 448 -5.90 30.28 3.98
CA CYS A 448 -6.17 29.46 5.17
C CYS A 448 -7.65 29.05 5.26
N VAL A 449 -8.57 29.95 4.94
CA VAL A 449 -10.02 29.67 4.90
C VAL A 449 -10.34 28.66 3.81
N GLU A 450 -9.78 28.85 2.62
CA GLU A 450 -9.90 27.90 1.49
C GLU A 450 -9.42 26.51 1.93
N ALA A 451 -8.20 26.40 2.47
CA ALA A 451 -7.63 25.13 2.94
C ALA A 451 -8.51 24.45 4.00
N ALA A 452 -9.05 25.23 4.96
CA ALA A 452 -9.94 24.69 5.98
C ALA A 452 -11.27 24.21 5.40
N VAL A 453 -11.92 25.02 4.55
CA VAL A 453 -13.23 24.70 3.96
C VAL A 453 -13.15 23.49 3.04
N PHE A 454 -12.22 23.48 2.07
CA PHE A 454 -12.12 22.36 1.13
C PHE A 454 -11.67 21.08 1.82
N SER A 455 -10.73 21.16 2.78
CA SER A 455 -10.33 19.99 3.55
C SER A 455 -11.47 19.45 4.43
N SER A 456 -12.28 20.33 5.03
CA SER A 456 -13.45 19.92 5.83
C SER A 456 -14.52 19.26 4.93
N ILE A 457 -14.78 19.79 3.73
CA ILE A 457 -15.68 19.17 2.76
C ILE A 457 -15.16 17.77 2.37
N THR A 458 -13.88 17.68 2.02
CA THR A 458 -13.24 16.43 1.61
C THR A 458 -13.33 15.34 2.69
N VAL A 459 -13.02 15.70 3.94
CA VAL A 459 -13.04 14.75 5.07
C VAL A 459 -14.46 14.44 5.52
N GLY A 460 -15.34 15.46 5.60
CA GLY A 460 -16.72 15.32 6.10
C GLY A 460 -17.69 14.67 5.11
N ALA A 461 -17.40 14.66 3.80
CA ALA A 461 -18.27 14.05 2.78
C ALA A 461 -18.11 12.53 2.67
N ARG A 462 -17.24 11.90 3.46
CA ARG A 462 -16.93 10.48 3.38
C ARG A 462 -17.50 9.71 4.57
N PRO A 463 -18.10 8.53 4.34
CA PRO A 463 -18.59 7.71 5.42
C PRO A 463 -17.42 7.11 6.22
N VAL A 464 -17.33 7.46 7.50
CA VAL A 464 -16.30 7.00 8.44
C VAL A 464 -16.88 6.06 9.48
N ILE A 465 -16.00 5.36 10.19
CA ILE A 465 -16.36 4.50 11.32
C ILE A 465 -16.62 5.40 12.55
N SER A 466 -17.80 5.32 13.15
CA SER A 466 -18.09 5.97 14.43
C SER A 466 -17.37 5.27 15.59
N ALA A 467 -17.15 5.97 16.69
CA ALA A 467 -16.58 5.39 17.90
C ALA A 467 -17.44 4.21 18.43
N GLY A 468 -18.78 4.31 18.33
CA GLY A 468 -19.71 3.25 18.69
C GLY A 468 -19.49 1.98 17.88
N GLU A 469 -19.33 2.10 16.55
CA GLU A 469 -19.13 0.94 15.67
C GLU A 469 -17.86 0.13 15.97
N LEU A 470 -16.86 0.71 16.60
CA LEU A 470 -15.68 -0.04 17.07
C LEU A 470 -15.86 -0.65 18.47
N ARG A 471 -16.80 -0.12 19.28
CA ARG A 471 -17.01 -0.55 20.68
C ARG A 471 -18.22 -1.44 20.85
N ASP A 472 -19.24 -1.28 20.02
CA ASP A 472 -20.46 -2.10 20.05
C ASP A 472 -20.20 -3.51 19.49
N ARG A 473 -21.17 -4.42 19.71
CA ARG A 473 -21.11 -5.81 19.25
C ARG A 473 -21.42 -5.96 17.76
N ILE A 474 -20.78 -5.15 16.92
CA ILE A 474 -20.91 -5.15 15.47
C ILE A 474 -19.53 -5.13 14.81
N GLY A 475 -19.45 -5.39 13.52
CA GLY A 475 -18.23 -5.37 12.76
C GLY A 475 -17.17 -6.32 13.31
N TYR A 476 -15.94 -5.87 13.39
CA TYR A 476 -14.84 -6.69 13.94
C TYR A 476 -14.96 -6.97 15.43
N ASN A 477 -15.84 -6.26 16.16
CA ASN A 477 -16.10 -6.48 17.58
C ASN A 477 -17.34 -7.33 17.83
N ASP A 478 -17.87 -8.03 16.83
CA ASP A 478 -19.04 -8.91 16.95
C ASP A 478 -18.76 -10.16 17.81
N PHE A 479 -19.77 -10.98 18.03
CA PHE A 479 -19.67 -12.20 18.83
C PHE A 479 -18.70 -13.27 18.27
N THR A 480 -18.06 -13.01 17.12
CA THR A 480 -16.92 -13.83 16.65
C THR A 480 -15.78 -13.85 17.66
N LEU A 481 -15.53 -12.73 18.38
CA LEU A 481 -14.45 -12.66 19.36
C LEU A 481 -14.66 -13.65 20.52
N GLU A 482 -15.89 -13.74 21.04
CA GLU A 482 -16.24 -14.71 22.10
C GLU A 482 -16.16 -16.14 21.59
N ALA A 483 -16.67 -16.40 20.37
CA ALA A 483 -16.57 -17.71 19.76
C ALA A 483 -15.10 -18.15 19.58
N VAL A 484 -14.24 -17.25 19.10
CA VAL A 484 -12.79 -17.50 18.94
C VAL A 484 -12.11 -17.70 20.29
N ALA A 485 -12.45 -16.89 21.31
CA ALA A 485 -11.90 -17.03 22.66
C ALA A 485 -12.29 -18.39 23.28
N TYR A 486 -13.55 -18.78 23.14
CA TYR A 486 -14.03 -20.10 23.57
C TYR A 486 -13.27 -21.23 22.88
N LEU A 487 -13.14 -21.19 21.54
CA LEU A 487 -12.43 -22.23 20.80
C LEU A 487 -10.96 -22.35 21.25
N LYS A 488 -10.27 -21.23 21.49
CA LYS A 488 -8.92 -21.22 22.01
C LYS A 488 -8.80 -21.81 23.43
N SER A 489 -9.84 -21.68 24.25
CA SER A 489 -9.85 -22.21 25.60
C SER A 489 -10.04 -23.73 25.66
N ILE A 490 -10.76 -24.30 24.69
CA ILE A 490 -11.08 -25.75 24.67
C ILE A 490 -10.16 -26.56 23.74
N ASP A 491 -9.45 -25.89 22.82
CA ASP A 491 -8.64 -26.57 21.82
C ASP A 491 -7.29 -25.85 21.61
N PRO A 492 -6.20 -26.37 22.18
CA PRO A 492 -4.86 -25.81 22.01
C PRO A 492 -4.19 -26.23 20.68
N SER A 493 -4.81 -27.12 19.89
CA SER A 493 -4.24 -27.59 18.63
C SER A 493 -4.20 -26.50 17.56
N PHE A 494 -3.51 -26.76 16.45
CA PHE A 494 -3.66 -25.89 15.28
C PHE A 494 -4.94 -26.19 14.53
N TYR A 495 -5.68 -25.16 14.20
CA TYR A 495 -6.84 -25.23 13.33
C TYR A 495 -7.09 -23.91 12.61
N ARG A 496 -7.76 -23.99 11.46
CA ARG A 496 -8.35 -22.85 10.77
C ARG A 496 -9.83 -22.79 11.00
N ILE A 497 -10.36 -21.57 10.91
CA ILE A 497 -11.77 -21.25 11.03
C ILE A 497 -12.25 -20.68 9.69
N VAL A 498 -13.40 -21.17 9.21
CA VAL A 498 -14.13 -20.54 8.11
C VAL A 498 -15.40 -19.87 8.63
N LYS A 499 -15.85 -18.83 7.92
CA LYS A 499 -17.06 -18.08 8.25
C LYS A 499 -17.98 -18.02 7.05
N ASN A 500 -19.31 -18.11 7.26
CA ASN A 500 -20.29 -17.86 6.22
C ASN A 500 -20.74 -16.39 6.15
N TYR A 501 -20.12 -15.50 6.92
CA TYR A 501 -20.37 -14.07 6.99
C TYR A 501 -19.05 -13.29 7.01
N ARG A 502 -19.14 -11.99 6.85
CA ARG A 502 -18.02 -11.04 6.96
C ARG A 502 -18.29 -10.06 8.11
N SER A 503 -17.24 -9.75 8.86
CA SER A 503 -17.31 -8.82 10.00
C SER A 503 -16.84 -7.40 9.69
N GLY A 504 -16.39 -7.13 8.46
CA GLY A 504 -15.99 -5.77 8.04
C GLY A 504 -17.15 -4.79 8.04
N LEU A 505 -16.90 -3.54 8.45
CA LEU A 505 -17.90 -2.45 8.54
C LEU A 505 -18.01 -1.63 7.25
N SER A 506 -17.34 -2.02 6.16
CA SER A 506 -17.32 -1.27 4.92
C SER A 506 -18.38 -1.74 3.92
N GLU A 507 -18.65 -0.91 2.91
CA GLU A 507 -19.49 -1.26 1.76
C GLU A 507 -18.92 -2.46 0.97
N HIS A 508 -17.61 -2.69 1.03
CA HIS A 508 -16.93 -3.82 0.40
C HIS A 508 -16.63 -4.91 1.42
N SER A 509 -16.80 -6.17 1.00
CA SER A 509 -16.49 -7.32 1.85
C SER A 509 -15.03 -7.33 2.29
N SER A 510 -14.79 -7.49 3.60
CA SER A 510 -13.48 -7.77 4.15
C SER A 510 -13.12 -9.23 3.99
N PHE A 511 -11.86 -9.52 3.64
CA PHE A 511 -11.30 -10.88 3.61
C PHE A 511 -10.18 -11.05 4.65
N ASN A 512 -9.98 -10.04 5.52
CA ASN A 512 -8.94 -10.02 6.55
C ASN A 512 -9.51 -10.14 7.97
N ASP A 513 -10.74 -10.65 8.13
CA ASP A 513 -11.38 -10.86 9.41
C ASP A 513 -10.50 -11.66 10.37
N ALA A 514 -9.79 -12.66 9.87
CA ALA A 514 -8.89 -13.50 10.64
C ALA A 514 -7.82 -12.69 11.40
N LYS A 515 -7.21 -11.70 10.72
CA LYS A 515 -6.24 -10.80 11.34
C LYS A 515 -6.85 -9.87 12.38
N ALA A 516 -8.01 -9.28 12.06
CA ALA A 516 -8.69 -8.34 12.94
C ALA A 516 -9.21 -9.03 14.20
N GLN A 517 -9.73 -10.26 14.08
CA GLN A 517 -10.38 -11.03 15.14
C GLN A 517 -9.47 -12.11 15.75
N GLY A 518 -8.20 -12.19 15.34
CA GLY A 518 -7.16 -12.97 15.98
C GLY A 518 -7.33 -14.50 15.87
N TYR A 519 -7.76 -15.02 14.72
CA TYR A 519 -7.83 -16.46 14.43
C TYR A 519 -7.07 -16.80 13.12
N TYR A 520 -6.90 -18.10 12.82
CA TYR A 520 -6.36 -18.54 11.55
C TYR A 520 -7.50 -18.83 10.58
N GLY A 521 -7.48 -18.17 9.41
CA GLY A 521 -8.53 -18.30 8.39
C GLY A 521 -8.03 -18.94 7.11
N VAL A 522 -8.83 -18.78 6.03
CA VAL A 522 -8.51 -19.25 4.68
C VAL A 522 -8.68 -18.15 3.62
N SER A 523 -9.33 -17.03 3.99
CA SER A 523 -9.50 -15.86 3.14
C SER A 523 -8.38 -14.85 3.39
N SER A 524 -8.08 -14.04 2.37
CA SER A 524 -7.09 -12.96 2.48
C SER A 524 -7.37 -11.88 1.46
N TYR A 525 -7.22 -10.62 1.88
CA TYR A 525 -7.03 -9.50 0.98
C TYR A 525 -5.63 -8.94 1.18
N GLY A 526 -4.79 -9.07 0.18
CA GLY A 526 -3.43 -8.54 0.19
C GLY A 526 -3.02 -8.05 -1.19
N GLN A 527 -2.24 -6.98 -1.23
CA GLN A 527 -1.71 -6.44 -2.49
C GLN A 527 -0.81 -7.47 -3.20
N PHE A 528 -0.12 -8.31 -2.41
CA PHE A 528 0.81 -9.35 -2.84
C PHE A 528 0.57 -10.62 -2.04
N ASN A 529 -0.46 -11.39 -2.42
CA ASN A 529 -0.65 -12.72 -1.86
C ASN A 529 0.44 -13.67 -2.38
N GLN A 530 0.78 -14.67 -1.57
CA GLN A 530 1.84 -15.62 -1.88
C GLN A 530 1.52 -16.41 -3.15
N LYS A 531 2.51 -16.52 -4.03
CA LYS A 531 2.40 -17.19 -5.33
C LYS A 531 1.86 -18.60 -5.18
N SER A 532 2.43 -19.39 -4.26
CA SER A 532 2.01 -20.77 -4.01
C SER A 532 0.53 -20.90 -3.63
N THR A 533 -0.01 -19.98 -2.85
CA THR A 533 -1.44 -19.94 -2.51
C THR A 533 -2.31 -19.61 -3.71
N VAL A 534 -1.91 -18.64 -4.53
CA VAL A 534 -2.64 -18.25 -5.75
C VAL A 534 -2.65 -19.39 -6.77
N GLU A 535 -1.53 -20.07 -6.96
CA GLU A 535 -1.41 -21.22 -7.85
C GLU A 535 -2.30 -22.38 -7.39
N PHE A 536 -2.29 -22.70 -6.09
CA PHE A 536 -3.16 -23.74 -5.54
C PHE A 536 -4.66 -23.41 -5.73
N PHE A 537 -5.07 -22.19 -5.42
CA PHE A 537 -6.46 -21.79 -5.59
C PHE A 537 -6.88 -21.76 -7.06
N GLY A 538 -5.98 -21.40 -7.96
CA GLY A 538 -6.21 -21.49 -9.40
C GLY A 538 -6.41 -22.93 -9.88
N GLU A 539 -5.53 -23.85 -9.48
CA GLU A 539 -5.63 -25.28 -9.82
C GLU A 539 -6.91 -25.93 -9.27
N MET A 540 -7.36 -25.48 -8.11
CA MET A 540 -8.61 -25.94 -7.52
C MET A 540 -9.84 -25.22 -8.08
N GLY A 541 -9.68 -24.27 -9.01
CA GLY A 541 -10.79 -23.50 -9.60
C GLY A 541 -11.54 -22.63 -8.56
N VAL A 542 -10.86 -22.21 -7.49
CA VAL A 542 -11.41 -21.26 -6.51
C VAL A 542 -11.31 -19.84 -7.02
N ILE A 543 -10.24 -19.53 -7.77
CA ILE A 543 -9.99 -18.25 -8.42
C ILE A 543 -9.54 -18.47 -9.86
N ASP A 544 -9.64 -17.42 -10.67
CA ASP A 544 -8.98 -17.32 -11.98
C ASP A 544 -7.67 -16.53 -11.83
N PRO A 545 -6.48 -17.19 -11.90
CA PRO A 545 -5.20 -16.51 -11.69
C PRO A 545 -4.87 -15.46 -12.76
N SER A 546 -5.54 -15.48 -13.92
CA SER A 546 -5.37 -14.47 -14.98
C SER A 546 -6.03 -13.14 -14.61
N ARG A 547 -7.00 -13.18 -13.69
CA ARG A 547 -7.69 -11.99 -13.22
C ARG A 547 -6.97 -11.36 -12.03
N GLU A 548 -6.30 -10.25 -12.27
CA GLU A 548 -5.51 -9.54 -11.26
C GLU A 548 -6.27 -9.31 -9.94
N ARG A 549 -7.56 -8.98 -10.01
CA ARG A 549 -8.40 -8.78 -8.83
C ARG A 549 -8.50 -10.05 -7.98
N GLU A 550 -8.69 -11.21 -8.59
CA GLU A 550 -8.86 -12.49 -7.89
C GLU A 550 -7.56 -12.95 -7.23
N THR A 551 -6.40 -12.59 -7.77
CA THR A 551 -5.10 -12.87 -7.12
C THR A 551 -4.89 -12.08 -5.83
N ARG A 552 -5.60 -10.96 -5.65
CA ARG A 552 -5.55 -10.13 -4.45
C ARG A 552 -6.65 -10.46 -3.45
N TRP A 553 -7.84 -10.75 -3.92
CA TRP A 553 -9.04 -10.99 -3.12
C TRP A 553 -9.34 -12.48 -3.08
N LEU A 554 -8.63 -13.20 -2.19
CA LEU A 554 -8.83 -14.62 -1.98
C LEU A 554 -10.06 -14.81 -1.08
N THR A 555 -11.17 -15.20 -1.68
CA THR A 555 -12.49 -15.29 -1.01
C THR A 555 -12.59 -16.39 0.04
N GLY A 556 -11.70 -17.39 -0.01
CA GLY A 556 -11.70 -18.58 0.84
C GLY A 556 -12.16 -19.81 0.07
N LEU A 557 -12.62 -20.81 0.78
CA LEU A 557 -12.91 -22.14 0.20
C LEU A 557 -14.38 -22.33 -0.24
N GLU A 558 -15.24 -21.37 0.04
CA GLU A 558 -16.64 -21.33 -0.40
C GLU A 558 -17.43 -22.63 -0.17
N ALA A 559 -17.32 -23.20 1.05
CA ALA A 559 -17.99 -24.45 1.46
C ALA A 559 -17.58 -25.68 0.62
N ARG A 560 -16.27 -25.87 0.39
CA ARG A 560 -15.69 -27.06 -0.27
C ARG A 560 -15.14 -28.05 0.77
N PRO A 561 -15.93 -29.02 1.25
CA PRO A 561 -15.61 -29.81 2.46
C PRO A 561 -14.30 -30.60 2.37
N ARG A 562 -13.89 -31.06 1.18
CA ARG A 562 -12.65 -31.80 0.99
C ARG A 562 -11.43 -30.89 1.15
N LEU A 563 -11.48 -29.70 0.56
CA LEU A 563 -10.42 -28.69 0.75
C LEU A 563 -10.39 -28.16 2.19
N GLU A 564 -11.55 -27.99 2.82
CA GLU A 564 -11.63 -27.59 4.23
C GLU A 564 -10.94 -28.65 5.12
N SER A 565 -11.15 -29.95 4.85
CA SER A 565 -10.46 -31.03 5.56
C SER A 565 -8.95 -30.98 5.32
N LEU A 566 -8.49 -30.93 4.05
CA LEU A 566 -7.08 -30.88 3.66
C LEU A 566 -6.34 -29.69 4.28
N LEU A 567 -7.02 -28.55 4.35
CA LEU A 567 -6.44 -27.28 4.80
C LEU A 567 -6.63 -27.01 6.30
N ALA A 568 -6.80 -28.05 7.10
CA ALA A 568 -6.90 -27.99 8.55
C ALA A 568 -8.03 -27.07 9.06
N VAL A 569 -9.17 -27.00 8.36
CA VAL A 569 -10.35 -26.26 8.82
C VAL A 569 -11.13 -27.14 9.79
N LYS A 570 -11.12 -26.78 11.07
CA LYS A 570 -11.76 -27.52 12.15
C LYS A 570 -13.09 -26.93 12.57
N TYR A 571 -13.26 -25.61 12.43
CA TYR A 571 -14.44 -24.91 12.90
C TYR A 571 -15.04 -24.02 11.81
N LEU A 572 -16.40 -23.98 11.81
CA LEU A 572 -17.21 -23.06 11.02
C LEU A 572 -17.96 -22.13 11.96
N LEU A 573 -17.85 -20.83 11.75
CA LEU A 573 -18.70 -19.84 12.41
C LEU A 573 -19.78 -19.39 11.44
N ALA A 574 -21.05 -19.43 11.87
CA ALA A 574 -22.18 -19.11 11.02
C ALA A 574 -23.12 -18.11 11.70
N LYS A 575 -23.63 -17.14 10.94
CA LYS A 575 -24.71 -16.22 11.32
C LYS A 575 -25.94 -16.49 10.47
N GLY A 576 -27.13 -16.27 11.07
CA GLY A 576 -28.42 -16.41 10.39
C GLY A 576 -28.93 -17.86 10.32
N THR A 577 -30.19 -18.00 10.00
CA THR A 577 -30.94 -19.29 9.97
C THR A 577 -31.04 -19.88 8.55
N GLY A 578 -30.67 -19.14 7.51
CA GLY A 578 -31.00 -19.45 6.12
C GLY A 578 -29.91 -20.07 5.26
N ARG A 579 -28.64 -20.16 5.72
CA ARG A 579 -27.59 -20.85 4.96
C ARG A 579 -27.38 -22.23 5.53
N LEU A 580 -27.61 -23.25 4.70
CA LEU A 580 -27.40 -24.66 5.04
C LEU A 580 -25.94 -24.85 5.50
N VAL A 581 -25.80 -25.44 6.70
CA VAL A 581 -24.51 -25.95 7.15
C VAL A 581 -24.23 -27.19 6.31
N PRO A 582 -23.07 -27.31 5.65
CA PRO A 582 -22.77 -28.47 4.82
C PRO A 582 -22.81 -29.77 5.63
N ALA A 583 -23.08 -30.90 4.95
CA ALA A 583 -23.00 -32.21 5.59
C ALA A 583 -21.56 -32.44 6.15
N GLY A 584 -21.46 -33.11 7.29
CA GLY A 584 -20.19 -33.38 7.96
C GLY A 584 -19.80 -32.37 9.04
N TRP A 585 -20.64 -31.35 9.30
CA TRP A 585 -20.47 -30.41 10.40
C TRP A 585 -21.42 -30.76 11.55
N GLU A 586 -20.99 -30.62 12.80
CA GLU A 586 -21.81 -30.82 13.99
C GLU A 586 -21.85 -29.55 14.85
N PRO A 587 -22.97 -29.17 15.42
CA PRO A 587 -23.09 -28.00 16.29
C PRO A 587 -22.26 -28.19 17.55
N LEU A 588 -21.58 -27.14 18.03
CA LEU A 588 -20.73 -27.17 19.21
C LEU A 588 -21.13 -26.14 20.26
N ALA A 589 -21.36 -24.88 19.88
CA ALA A 589 -21.67 -23.77 20.77
C ALA A 589 -22.39 -22.64 20.03
N ALA A 590 -22.90 -21.65 20.79
CA ALA A 590 -23.48 -20.43 20.25
C ALA A 590 -23.12 -19.23 21.15
N PHE A 591 -22.85 -18.06 20.51
CA PHE A 591 -22.50 -16.79 21.14
C PHE A 591 -23.28 -15.67 20.44
N GLY A 592 -24.30 -15.12 21.11
CA GLY A 592 -25.17 -14.14 20.46
C GLY A 592 -25.77 -14.67 19.16
N ASP A 593 -25.50 -14.02 18.05
CA ASP A 593 -25.92 -14.40 16.69
C ASP A 593 -24.97 -15.36 15.98
N VAL A 594 -23.82 -15.71 16.59
CA VAL A 594 -22.80 -16.60 16.02
C VAL A 594 -22.98 -18.02 16.53
N ARG A 595 -23.13 -18.97 15.61
CA ARG A 595 -23.14 -20.40 15.87
C ARG A 595 -21.83 -21.03 15.48
N VAL A 596 -21.33 -21.93 16.32
CA VAL A 596 -20.04 -22.65 16.12
C VAL A 596 -20.35 -24.10 15.75
N PHE A 597 -19.71 -24.57 14.68
CA PHE A 597 -19.78 -25.95 14.22
C PHE A 597 -18.39 -26.55 14.15
N ARG A 598 -18.29 -27.88 14.39
CA ARG A 598 -17.07 -28.68 14.30
C ARG A 598 -17.08 -29.57 13.06
N ASN A 599 -15.97 -29.61 12.30
CA ASN A 599 -15.79 -30.47 11.14
C ASN A 599 -15.46 -31.90 11.56
N LYS A 600 -16.32 -32.85 11.23
CA LYS A 600 -16.10 -34.29 11.49
C LYS A 600 -14.94 -34.86 10.68
N ARG A 601 -14.62 -34.24 9.54
CA ARG A 601 -13.57 -34.69 8.60
C ARG A 601 -12.27 -33.86 8.72
N PHE A 602 -12.10 -33.18 9.83
CA PHE A 602 -10.88 -32.38 10.09
C PHE A 602 -9.60 -33.20 9.93
N LEU A 603 -8.61 -32.66 9.23
CA LEU A 603 -7.23 -33.12 9.19
C LEU A 603 -6.31 -32.12 9.90
N PRO A 604 -5.25 -32.58 10.60
CA PRO A 604 -4.30 -31.69 11.26
C PRO A 604 -3.47 -30.91 10.24
N LEU A 605 -2.71 -29.91 10.71
CA LEU A 605 -1.82 -29.09 9.87
C LEU A 605 -0.81 -29.93 9.08
N ALA A 606 -0.41 -31.10 9.60
CA ALA A 606 0.52 -31.99 8.92
C ALA A 606 0.17 -33.47 9.13
N PHE A 607 0.39 -34.27 8.08
CA PHE A 607 0.18 -35.71 8.04
C PHE A 607 1.01 -36.37 6.94
N GLY A 608 1.16 -37.70 7.01
CA GLY A 608 1.95 -38.48 6.04
C GLY A 608 1.16 -38.93 4.82
N TYR A 609 1.78 -38.92 3.63
CA TYR A 609 1.37 -39.63 2.46
C TYR A 609 2.25 -40.85 2.22
N ASP A 610 1.64 -41.96 1.87
CA ASP A 610 2.30 -43.25 1.52
C ASP A 610 2.52 -43.44 0.02
N ARG A 611 1.93 -42.55 -0.79
CA ARG A 611 1.98 -42.63 -2.25
C ARG A 611 2.01 -41.25 -2.89
N LEU A 612 2.47 -41.20 -4.16
CA LEU A 612 2.51 -40.02 -5.00
C LEU A 612 1.82 -40.21 -6.33
N ILE A 613 1.44 -39.09 -6.94
CA ILE A 613 0.93 -39.05 -8.33
C ILE A 613 1.53 -37.85 -9.06
N PRO A 614 2.01 -37.99 -10.31
CA PRO A 614 2.47 -36.85 -11.10
C PRO A 614 1.33 -35.91 -11.47
N ARG A 615 1.61 -34.58 -11.48
CA ARG A 615 0.64 -33.53 -11.82
C ARG A 615 -0.03 -33.77 -13.19
N GLY A 616 0.74 -34.23 -14.18
CA GLY A 616 0.24 -34.54 -15.53
C GLY A 616 -0.85 -35.59 -15.56
N ALA A 617 -0.88 -36.53 -14.59
CA ALA A 617 -1.92 -37.55 -14.49
C ALA A 617 -3.30 -37.00 -14.06
N LEU A 618 -3.35 -35.72 -13.56
CA LEU A 618 -4.60 -35.07 -13.15
C LEU A 618 -5.20 -34.20 -14.27
N LYS A 619 -4.59 -34.20 -15.47
CA LYS A 619 -5.14 -33.48 -16.62
C LYS A 619 -6.51 -34.06 -16.99
N GLY A 620 -7.50 -33.19 -17.15
CA GLY A 620 -8.89 -33.58 -17.46
C GLY A 620 -9.78 -33.90 -16.26
N LEU A 621 -9.23 -33.96 -15.03
CA LEU A 621 -10.05 -34.02 -13.83
C LEU A 621 -10.68 -32.64 -13.52
N ASP A 622 -11.93 -32.69 -13.10
CA ASP A 622 -12.57 -31.54 -12.48
C ASP A 622 -11.98 -31.22 -11.09
N ALA A 623 -12.42 -30.14 -10.49
CA ALA A 623 -11.95 -29.72 -9.18
C ALA A 623 -12.23 -30.77 -8.09
N ALA A 624 -13.40 -31.43 -8.12
CA ALA A 624 -13.79 -32.43 -7.13
C ALA A 624 -12.93 -33.70 -7.23
N GLY A 625 -12.58 -34.11 -8.44
CA GLY A 625 -11.63 -35.21 -8.69
C GLY A 625 -10.24 -34.88 -8.15
N LYS A 626 -9.72 -33.68 -8.43
CA LYS A 626 -8.43 -33.22 -7.88
C LYS A 626 -8.43 -33.18 -6.34
N GLU A 627 -9.49 -32.69 -5.71
CA GLU A 627 -9.63 -32.68 -4.26
C GLU A 627 -9.58 -34.08 -3.64
N THR A 628 -10.22 -35.06 -4.30
CA THR A 628 -10.20 -36.47 -3.85
C THR A 628 -8.78 -37.03 -3.91
N VAL A 629 -8.05 -36.75 -4.98
CA VAL A 629 -6.65 -37.19 -5.14
C VAL A 629 -5.78 -36.58 -4.03
N LEU A 630 -5.94 -35.29 -3.71
CA LEU A 630 -5.18 -34.62 -2.66
C LEU A 630 -5.43 -35.19 -1.24
N LEU A 631 -6.54 -35.85 -0.99
CA LEU A 631 -6.77 -36.57 0.26
C LEU A 631 -6.04 -37.93 0.32
N GLU A 632 -5.69 -38.50 -0.84
CA GLU A 632 -5.13 -39.84 -0.93
C GLU A 632 -3.62 -39.89 -1.21
N SER A 633 -3.11 -38.94 -1.99
CA SER A 633 -1.75 -39.01 -2.56
C SER A 633 -1.14 -37.61 -2.65
N ALA A 634 0.17 -37.51 -2.44
CA ALA A 634 0.92 -36.31 -2.73
C ALA A 634 0.98 -36.08 -4.24
N VAL A 635 0.60 -34.90 -4.71
CA VAL A 635 0.75 -34.49 -6.11
C VAL A 635 2.12 -33.86 -6.27
N VAL A 636 2.94 -34.38 -7.19
CA VAL A 636 4.29 -33.88 -7.47
C VAL A 636 4.39 -33.36 -8.90
N ASP A 637 5.21 -32.35 -9.14
CA ASP A 637 5.41 -31.80 -10.47
C ASP A 637 6.06 -32.88 -11.39
N ASP A 638 5.70 -32.89 -12.68
CA ASP A 638 6.16 -33.87 -13.65
C ASP A 638 7.70 -33.89 -13.74
N GLY A 639 8.31 -35.06 -13.62
CA GLY A 639 9.76 -35.26 -13.66
C GLY A 639 10.45 -35.17 -12.29
N GLN A 640 9.76 -34.80 -11.24
CA GLN A 640 10.29 -34.76 -9.87
C GLN A 640 10.06 -36.04 -9.07
N GLU A 641 9.40 -37.06 -9.65
CA GLU A 641 9.06 -38.32 -8.95
C GLU A 641 10.28 -39.03 -8.39
N LYS A 642 11.46 -38.85 -9.01
CA LYS A 642 12.74 -39.42 -8.54
C LYS A 642 13.19 -38.87 -7.18
N ASP A 643 12.75 -37.64 -6.82
CA ASP A 643 13.09 -37.00 -5.55
C ASP A 643 12.27 -37.60 -4.38
N PHE A 644 11.27 -38.43 -4.70
CA PHE A 644 10.39 -39.11 -3.75
C PHE A 644 10.61 -40.66 -3.79
N ALA A 645 11.86 -41.08 -3.86
CA ALA A 645 12.22 -42.47 -3.95
C ALA A 645 11.67 -43.33 -2.79
N GLY A 646 11.10 -44.49 -3.14
CA GLY A 646 10.51 -45.38 -2.15
C GLY A 646 9.03 -45.20 -1.87
N LEU A 647 8.39 -44.12 -2.36
CA LEU A 647 6.94 -44.00 -2.31
C LEU A 647 6.26 -44.81 -3.41
N ALA A 648 5.13 -45.42 -3.09
CA ALA A 648 4.30 -46.08 -4.08
C ALA A 648 3.69 -45.05 -5.06
N ARG A 649 3.70 -45.40 -6.34
CA ARG A 649 2.96 -44.59 -7.33
C ARG A 649 1.47 -44.92 -7.20
N ALA A 650 0.61 -43.89 -7.06
CA ALA A 650 -0.83 -44.11 -7.06
C ALA A 650 -1.29 -44.63 -8.41
N ALA A 651 -2.29 -45.49 -8.40
CA ALA A 651 -3.03 -45.90 -9.60
C ALA A 651 -3.72 -44.68 -10.24
N ALA A 652 -4.28 -44.84 -11.45
CA ALA A 652 -4.99 -43.78 -12.14
C ALA A 652 -6.00 -43.07 -11.21
N PRO A 653 -6.17 -41.73 -11.35
CA PRO A 653 -7.12 -40.98 -10.55
C PRO A 653 -8.55 -41.53 -10.72
N PRO A 654 -9.41 -41.40 -9.71
CA PRO A 654 -10.80 -41.86 -9.78
C PRO A 654 -11.58 -41.09 -10.84
N ALA A 655 -12.43 -41.79 -11.58
CA ALA A 655 -13.31 -41.19 -12.60
C ALA A 655 -14.39 -40.29 -11.93
N GLU A 656 -14.82 -40.62 -10.72
CA GLU A 656 -15.83 -39.88 -9.97
C GLU A 656 -15.44 -39.72 -8.49
N ALA A 657 -15.91 -38.63 -7.88
CA ALA A 657 -15.69 -38.34 -6.47
C ALA A 657 -16.64 -39.17 -5.60
N ASP A 658 -16.14 -40.27 -4.99
CA ASP A 658 -16.88 -41.10 -4.04
C ASP A 658 -16.71 -40.61 -2.60
N GLU A 659 -17.81 -40.36 -1.90
CA GLU A 659 -17.83 -39.84 -0.52
C GLU A 659 -17.23 -40.86 0.48
N ALA A 660 -17.55 -42.15 0.33
CA ALA A 660 -16.98 -43.21 1.16
C ALA A 660 -15.48 -43.36 0.98
N ARG A 661 -14.98 -43.10 -0.21
CA ARG A 661 -13.54 -43.06 -0.52
C ARG A 661 -12.86 -41.87 0.18
N CYS A 662 -13.48 -40.68 0.14
CA CYS A 662 -13.00 -39.50 0.87
C CYS A 662 -12.93 -39.74 2.39
N GLU A 663 -13.94 -40.39 2.96
CA GLU A 663 -13.94 -40.72 4.40
C GLU A 663 -12.81 -41.68 4.77
N ARG A 664 -12.59 -42.72 3.98
CA ARG A 664 -11.44 -43.64 4.17
C ARG A 664 -10.10 -42.92 4.07
N ALA A 665 -9.95 -42.01 3.09
CA ALA A 665 -8.75 -41.22 2.95
C ALA A 665 -8.49 -40.31 4.15
N VAL A 666 -9.53 -39.61 4.65
CA VAL A 666 -9.43 -38.77 5.86
C VAL A 666 -9.02 -39.60 7.08
N LEU A 667 -9.60 -40.78 7.28
CA LEU A 667 -9.22 -41.66 8.39
C LEU A 667 -7.77 -42.14 8.27
N ALA A 668 -7.33 -42.51 7.07
CA ALA A 668 -5.93 -42.88 6.83
C ALA A 668 -4.96 -41.74 7.11
N ARG A 669 -5.27 -40.51 6.72
CA ARG A 669 -4.40 -39.34 7.01
C ARG A 669 -4.39 -38.99 8.50
N ARG A 670 -5.50 -39.16 9.21
CA ARG A 670 -5.56 -38.97 10.67
C ARG A 670 -4.68 -39.95 11.44
N SER A 671 -4.62 -41.21 11.00
CA SER A 671 -3.74 -42.22 11.63
C SER A 671 -2.24 -41.94 11.42
N GLU A 672 -1.89 -41.13 10.45
CA GLU A 672 -0.53 -40.67 10.14
C GLU A 672 -0.35 -39.17 10.43
N ALA A 673 -0.96 -38.66 11.50
CA ALA A 673 -0.86 -37.27 11.91
C ALA A 673 0.51 -36.95 12.55
N PHE A 674 1.00 -35.75 12.26
CA PHE A 674 2.18 -35.20 12.92
C PHE A 674 1.85 -34.75 14.36
N GLU A 675 2.64 -35.18 15.32
CA GLU A 675 2.48 -34.83 16.73
C GLU A 675 3.31 -33.58 17.08
N PHE A 676 2.62 -32.45 17.25
CA PHE A 676 3.27 -31.18 17.57
C PHE A 676 3.76 -31.16 19.02
N SER A 677 5.03 -30.81 19.25
CA SER A 677 5.59 -30.51 20.58
C SER A 677 5.68 -29.02 20.86
N ALA A 678 5.92 -28.22 19.85
CA ALA A 678 5.95 -26.75 19.94
C ALA A 678 5.55 -26.10 18.61
N ARG A 679 4.95 -24.91 18.69
CA ARG A 679 4.60 -24.13 17.50
C ARG A 679 4.53 -22.63 17.83
N THR A 680 5.15 -21.85 16.95
CA THR A 680 5.01 -20.39 16.87
C THR A 680 4.64 -19.98 15.46
N GLU A 681 4.56 -18.70 15.16
CA GLU A 681 4.39 -18.22 13.78
C GLU A 681 5.59 -18.57 12.88
N ASN A 682 6.82 -18.61 13.45
CA ASN A 682 8.05 -18.80 12.69
C ASN A 682 8.73 -20.16 12.95
N ALA A 683 8.17 -21.03 13.78
CA ALA A 683 8.78 -22.31 14.11
C ALA A 683 7.74 -23.39 14.40
N ILE A 684 8.04 -24.60 13.98
CA ILE A 684 7.24 -25.80 14.23
C ILE A 684 8.20 -26.90 14.66
N ALA A 685 7.86 -27.62 15.72
CA ALA A 685 8.59 -28.81 16.15
C ALA A 685 7.62 -29.92 16.56
N GLY A 686 8.02 -31.16 16.33
CA GLY A 686 7.21 -32.31 16.70
C GLY A 686 7.83 -33.64 16.33
N ARG A 687 7.03 -34.70 16.39
CA ARG A 687 7.41 -36.07 16.07
C ARG A 687 6.49 -36.66 15.01
N PHE A 688 7.07 -37.54 14.21
CA PHE A 688 6.34 -38.31 13.23
C PHE A 688 6.89 -39.72 13.17
N SER A 689 6.02 -40.75 13.18
CA SER A 689 6.41 -42.15 13.05
C SER A 689 5.91 -42.70 11.74
N ALA A 690 6.80 -43.23 10.91
CA ALA A 690 6.54 -43.76 9.60
C ALA A 690 6.82 -45.27 9.56
N ALA A 691 5.82 -46.10 9.25
CA ALA A 691 6.01 -47.54 9.04
C ALA A 691 6.77 -47.86 7.74
N GLY A 692 6.80 -46.97 6.79
CA GLY A 692 7.51 -47.02 5.51
C GLY A 692 7.89 -45.61 5.05
N PRO A 693 8.52 -45.44 3.89
CA PRO A 693 8.79 -44.09 3.36
C PRO A 693 7.53 -43.23 3.30
N ARG A 694 7.61 -41.96 3.69
CA ARG A 694 6.47 -41.05 3.70
C ARG A 694 6.89 -39.66 3.21
N VAL A 695 5.96 -38.98 2.54
CA VAL A 695 6.02 -37.54 2.43
C VAL A 695 5.17 -36.94 3.53
N LEU A 696 5.78 -36.24 4.47
CA LEU A 696 5.09 -35.45 5.46
C LEU A 696 4.61 -34.14 4.81
N PHE A 697 3.31 -34.06 4.59
CA PHE A 697 2.63 -32.89 4.05
C PHE A 697 2.42 -31.89 5.19
N PHE A 698 2.67 -30.61 4.90
CA PHE A 698 2.28 -29.50 5.74
C PHE A 698 1.28 -28.62 4.97
N SER A 699 0.11 -28.35 5.56
CA SER A 699 -0.86 -27.38 5.03
C SER A 699 -0.32 -25.95 5.20
N ILE A 700 0.90 -25.73 4.73
CA ILE A 700 1.66 -24.47 4.73
C ILE A 700 2.09 -24.20 3.30
N PRO A 701 1.69 -23.08 2.69
CA PRO A 701 2.16 -22.73 1.35
C PRO A 701 3.69 -22.74 1.29
N TYR A 702 4.23 -23.30 0.22
CA TYR A 702 5.67 -23.40 0.03
C TYR A 702 6.31 -22.03 -0.09
N ASP A 703 7.35 -21.80 0.71
CA ASP A 703 8.16 -20.59 0.71
C ASP A 703 9.62 -20.94 1.01
N ALA A 704 10.55 -20.34 0.27
CA ALA A 704 11.99 -20.58 0.40
C ALA A 704 12.58 -20.13 1.78
N GLY A 705 11.81 -19.38 2.55
CA GLY A 705 12.20 -18.99 3.92
C GLY A 705 12.08 -20.11 4.95
N TRP A 706 11.29 -21.15 4.68
CA TRP A 706 11.22 -22.34 5.55
C TRP A 706 12.43 -23.23 5.36
N THR A 707 12.98 -23.69 6.47
CA THR A 707 14.04 -24.68 6.53
C THR A 707 13.65 -25.83 7.45
N ALA A 708 14.08 -27.06 7.16
CA ALA A 708 13.74 -28.22 7.95
C ALA A 708 14.98 -28.88 8.54
N ARG A 709 14.80 -29.51 9.70
CA ARG A 709 15.72 -30.48 10.31
C ARG A 709 14.96 -31.74 10.67
N VAL A 710 15.56 -32.89 10.35
CA VAL A 710 15.08 -34.21 10.74
C VAL A 710 16.16 -34.84 11.60
N ASP A 711 15.84 -35.18 12.85
CA ASP A 711 16.77 -35.72 13.84
C ASP A 711 18.05 -34.88 14.00
N GLY A 712 17.88 -33.54 13.89
CA GLY A 712 18.97 -32.56 13.98
C GLY A 712 19.73 -32.32 12.66
N ALA A 713 19.60 -33.17 11.64
CA ALA A 713 20.22 -33.00 10.33
C ALA A 713 19.37 -32.13 9.43
N LYS A 714 20.00 -31.30 8.58
CA LYS A 714 19.27 -30.52 7.57
C LYS A 714 18.57 -31.43 6.57
N ALA A 715 17.31 -31.12 6.26
CA ALA A 715 16.50 -31.82 5.27
C ALA A 715 15.92 -30.83 4.25
N ALA A 716 15.77 -31.29 3.01
CA ALA A 716 15.19 -30.48 1.93
C ALA A 716 13.67 -30.47 2.03
N LEU A 717 13.08 -29.28 2.01
CA LEU A 717 11.65 -29.11 1.79
C LEU A 717 11.35 -29.11 0.30
N MET A 718 10.25 -29.73 -0.09
CA MET A 718 9.82 -29.88 -1.47
C MET A 718 8.46 -29.22 -1.65
N ARG A 719 8.21 -28.75 -2.87
CA ARG A 719 6.91 -28.24 -3.26
C ARG A 719 6.05 -29.40 -3.77
N ILE A 720 4.91 -29.61 -3.13
CA ILE A 720 3.92 -30.64 -3.49
C ILE A 720 2.51 -30.03 -3.55
N ASP A 721 1.53 -30.80 -4.00
CA ASP A 721 0.11 -30.45 -3.95
C ASP A 721 -0.19 -29.03 -4.50
N PHE A 722 0.40 -28.73 -5.68
CA PHE A 722 0.27 -27.45 -6.39
C PHE A 722 0.78 -26.20 -5.67
N GLY A 723 1.39 -26.32 -4.49
CA GLY A 723 1.91 -25.16 -3.80
C GLY A 723 2.11 -25.31 -2.30
N PHE A 724 2.01 -26.52 -1.76
CA PHE A 724 2.26 -26.79 -0.34
C PHE A 724 3.66 -27.35 -0.06
N THR A 725 3.98 -27.40 1.22
CA THR A 725 5.27 -27.86 1.70
C THR A 725 5.24 -29.35 2.03
N GLY A 726 6.19 -30.10 1.45
CA GLY A 726 6.43 -31.51 1.71
C GLY A 726 7.82 -31.77 2.26
N LEU A 727 7.96 -32.84 3.05
CA LEU A 727 9.23 -33.31 3.60
C LEU A 727 9.30 -34.82 3.49
N MET A 728 10.31 -35.34 2.77
CA MET A 728 10.51 -36.78 2.63
C MET A 728 11.12 -37.36 3.91
N LEU A 729 10.54 -38.44 4.43
CA LEU A 729 10.99 -39.18 5.61
C LEU A 729 11.21 -40.64 5.32
N ALA A 730 12.30 -41.20 5.88
CA ALA A 730 12.57 -42.62 5.89
C ALA A 730 11.62 -43.37 6.87
N PRO A 731 11.57 -44.72 6.84
CA PRO A 731 10.88 -45.48 7.88
C PRO A 731 11.49 -45.22 9.26
N GLY A 732 10.65 -45.10 10.28
CA GLY A 732 11.12 -44.89 11.66
C GLY A 732 10.37 -43.72 12.38
N ALA A 733 10.79 -43.49 13.61
CA ALA A 733 10.34 -42.34 14.42
C ALA A 733 11.32 -41.18 14.23
N HIS A 734 10.83 -40.03 13.83
CA HIS A 734 11.62 -38.84 13.52
C HIS A 734 11.19 -37.65 14.36
N ARG A 735 12.18 -36.86 14.78
CA ARG A 735 11.96 -35.48 15.28
C ARG A 735 12.11 -34.52 14.11
N VAL A 736 11.06 -33.76 13.83
CA VAL A 736 11.05 -32.80 12.74
C VAL A 736 10.93 -31.39 13.30
N GLU A 737 11.77 -30.50 12.81
CA GLU A 737 11.81 -29.08 13.16
C GLU A 737 11.79 -28.24 11.89
N LEU A 738 10.90 -27.25 11.82
CA LEU A 738 10.84 -26.25 10.76
C LEU A 738 11.05 -24.87 11.37
N ASP A 739 11.95 -24.09 10.75
CA ASP A 739 12.20 -22.69 11.12
C ASP A 739 12.04 -21.78 9.91
N TYR A 740 11.34 -20.67 10.13
CA TYR A 740 11.12 -19.66 9.10
C TYR A 740 12.03 -18.46 9.30
N THR A 741 12.73 -18.09 8.25
CA THR A 741 13.45 -16.82 8.16
C THR A 741 13.08 -16.17 6.82
N PRO A 742 12.48 -14.96 6.82
CA PRO A 742 12.15 -14.26 5.57
C PRO A 742 13.35 -14.23 4.61
N PRO A 743 13.14 -14.57 3.32
CA PRO A 743 14.21 -14.57 2.34
C PRO A 743 14.92 -13.21 2.28
N LEU A 744 16.25 -13.24 2.14
CA LEU A 744 17.15 -12.08 2.06
C LEU A 744 17.18 -11.18 3.31
N ARG A 745 16.42 -11.46 4.39
CA ARG A 745 16.41 -10.61 5.60
C ARG A 745 17.81 -10.47 6.23
N ARG A 746 18.54 -11.58 6.38
CA ARG A 746 19.89 -11.57 6.99
C ARG A 746 20.87 -10.80 6.11
N PHE A 747 20.83 -11.01 4.80
CA PHE A 747 21.65 -10.29 3.83
C PHE A 747 21.33 -8.80 3.86
N GLY A 748 20.05 -8.44 3.79
CA GLY A 748 19.59 -7.06 3.83
C GLY A 748 19.98 -6.35 5.13
N ALA A 749 19.90 -7.03 6.29
CA ALA A 749 20.33 -6.46 7.56
C ALA A 749 21.85 -6.19 7.60
N ALA A 750 22.67 -7.10 7.07
CA ALA A 750 24.10 -6.89 6.95
C ALA A 750 24.43 -5.68 6.05
N VAL A 751 23.78 -5.58 4.89
CA VAL A 751 23.94 -4.44 3.97
C VAL A 751 23.52 -3.13 4.64
N SER A 752 22.38 -3.11 5.36
CA SER A 752 21.92 -1.93 6.10
C SER A 752 22.95 -1.48 7.14
N LEU A 753 23.46 -2.40 7.96
CA LEU A 753 24.43 -2.09 9.00
C LEU A 753 25.74 -1.53 8.42
N LEU A 754 26.25 -2.14 7.35
CA LEU A 754 27.46 -1.65 6.65
C LEU A 754 27.25 -0.28 6.04
N SER A 755 26.08 -0.05 5.43
CA SER A 755 25.76 1.24 4.80
C SER A 755 25.54 2.34 5.84
N LEU A 756 24.92 2.03 6.98
CA LEU A 756 24.78 2.96 8.10
C LEU A 756 26.14 3.30 8.73
N ALA A 757 27.02 2.31 8.89
CA ALA A 757 28.39 2.54 9.39
C ALA A 757 29.19 3.41 8.41
N LEU A 758 29.10 3.16 7.10
CA LEU A 758 29.72 3.98 6.09
C LEU A 758 29.19 5.41 6.10
N TYR A 759 27.85 5.58 6.17
CA TYR A 759 27.23 6.91 6.27
C TYR A 759 27.71 7.67 7.52
N ALA A 760 27.76 7.00 8.68
CA ALA A 760 28.24 7.59 9.92
C ALA A 760 29.72 7.98 9.84
N ALA A 761 30.57 7.11 9.30
CA ALA A 761 32.00 7.37 9.11
C ALA A 761 32.25 8.57 8.16
N LEU A 762 31.55 8.62 7.02
CA LEU A 762 31.66 9.75 6.08
C LEU A 762 31.16 11.06 6.70
N SER A 763 30.10 11.00 7.50
CA SER A 763 29.55 12.17 8.20
C SER A 763 30.52 12.69 9.27
N ALA A 764 31.13 11.78 10.05
CA ALA A 764 32.10 12.12 11.09
C ALA A 764 33.43 12.65 10.52
N ALA A 765 33.87 12.10 9.38
CA ALA A 765 35.09 12.55 8.70
C ALA A 765 34.94 13.95 8.08
N GLY A 766 33.75 14.55 8.11
CA GLY A 766 33.51 15.84 7.45
C GLY A 766 33.78 15.79 5.94
N ALA A 767 33.64 14.61 5.33
CA ALA A 767 33.99 14.39 3.95
C ALA A 767 33.26 15.38 3.03
N SER A 768 33.99 16.32 2.45
CA SER A 768 33.49 17.17 1.41
C SER A 768 33.53 16.39 0.09
N PHE A 769 32.37 15.89 -0.35
CA PHE A 769 32.23 15.40 -1.71
C PHE A 769 32.13 16.61 -2.69
N SER A 770 33.12 17.48 -2.67
CA SER A 770 33.12 18.66 -3.54
C SER A 770 33.31 18.25 -5.00
N CYS A 771 32.30 18.48 -5.80
CA CYS A 771 32.47 18.53 -7.26
C CYS A 771 33.13 19.88 -7.57
N GLY A 772 34.38 19.85 -8.01
CA GLY A 772 35.28 20.98 -8.16
C GLY A 772 34.61 22.33 -8.39
N ARG A 773 34.68 23.21 -7.43
CA ARG A 773 34.63 24.63 -7.69
C ARG A 773 35.98 24.97 -8.36
N ASN A 774 35.99 25.10 -9.68
CA ASN A 774 37.03 25.93 -10.26
C ASN A 774 36.85 27.35 -9.71
N PRO A 775 37.91 28.02 -9.27
CA PRO A 775 37.87 29.34 -8.68
C PRO A 775 37.31 30.40 -9.65
#